data_76c9c88a8f40845923ba79a4b3d286c5
#
_entry.id   76c9c88a8f40845923ba79a4b3d286c5
#
_cell.length_a   1.000
_cell.length_b   1.000
_cell.length_c   1.000
_cell.angle_alpha   90.00
_cell.angle_beta   90.00
_cell.angle_gamma   90.00
#
_symmetry.space_group_name_H-M   'P 1'
#
loop_
_entity.id
_entity.type
_entity.pdbx_description
1 polymer ?
#
loop_
_entity_poly.entity_id
_entity_poly.type
_entity_poly.pdbx_seq_one_letter_code
_entity_poly.pdbx_strand_id
1 'polypeptide(L)'
;MDSTLPGRIAFLGGFLPRLCGIATFTHDVCEAVASAAPGAQCYSGAVNDRLDAYAYPPRVRFELDEKDLDSYRRAADFLNFDNADVLCVQHEFGIYGGPAGSHLLALLKEVRMPVVTTLHTVLREPNPAQRKVMEELVRRSDRLVVMARKGAEILRETYGVPDAKVDLIPHGIPDLPFIDSSFYKAQLGVEGRMVLLTFGLLGPGKGIETAIEALPEIVKRHSNVVYLVLGATHPHLVAREGESYRLGLERLAEARGVKEHVIFYNRFVSLDDLKEFIGATDIYLTPYLNEAQITSGTLAYVFGAGKAVVSTPYWHAQELLADGRGILVPFRDPHAIAQGVCAYLDDPILLQKTREQAYLAGREMIWPAVAQRYIESFQRASADRKATPRKAFAGWTLASRPYDLPPLRLNHIVRMSDGTGIFQHATFNVPNFHEGYCTDDNARALILCILLEELGGRPPEELLDRQATSYLAFLSAALNQETHRFRNFMSHGRQWLEEAGSEDSHARALWALGTCAGRSHNEGHQRLSAQLFVRGLPTVEAFTSPRAWAFTLLGIHEYLRRFPGHPQVLVPCAVLTDKLVALWRACATEDWPWFEPIASYDNARLCQALILGGQWLPHPEALEIGLQSLRWLASLQKTQAGHFCPIGSNGFCERGGARADFDQQPVEAQAMVSACLEAFRATQDEAWSKEAKRAFEWFLGRNDLGQPLYDSSSGGCSDGLHQDRVSENQGAESTLAFHLSLAEMNFAEHLIPHPMSPA
;
A
#
# COMPACT_ATOMS: atom_id res chain seq x y z
N MET A 1 -11.44 33.73 2.13
CA MET A 1 -10.34 32.76 1.90
C MET A 1 -10.28 32.52 0.41
N ASP A 2 -9.30 33.10 -0.26
CA ASP A 2 -9.11 32.87 -1.71
C ASP A 2 -8.69 31.40 -1.91
N SER A 3 -9.67 30.54 -2.17
CA SER A 3 -9.41 29.18 -2.64
C SER A 3 -9.05 29.26 -4.11
N THR A 4 -7.79 29.44 -4.43
CA THR A 4 -7.31 29.43 -5.80
C THR A 4 -7.62 28.09 -6.45
N LEU A 5 -8.12 28.11 -7.67
CA LEU A 5 -8.36 26.93 -8.49
C LEU A 5 -7.05 26.15 -8.67
N PRO A 6 -7.01 24.81 -8.50
CA PRO A 6 -5.84 24.02 -8.84
C PRO A 6 -5.39 24.24 -10.27
N GLY A 7 -4.10 24.51 -10.48
CA GLY A 7 -3.54 24.80 -11.81
C GLY A 7 -3.31 23.52 -12.63
N ARG A 8 -3.04 22.38 -11.96
CA ARG A 8 -2.81 21.07 -12.59
C ARG A 8 -3.63 19.99 -11.90
N ILE A 9 -4.56 19.40 -12.66
CA ILE A 9 -5.50 18.40 -12.17
C ILE A 9 -5.25 17.09 -12.90
N ALA A 10 -4.81 16.08 -12.16
CA ALA A 10 -4.58 14.73 -12.67
C ALA A 10 -5.78 13.83 -12.38
N PHE A 11 -6.22 13.06 -13.37
CA PHE A 11 -7.22 12.00 -13.22
C PHE A 11 -6.54 10.64 -13.35
N LEU A 12 -7.07 9.63 -12.65
CA LEU A 12 -6.57 8.27 -12.70
C LEU A 12 -7.72 7.27 -12.75
N GLY A 13 -7.72 6.41 -13.76
CA GLY A 13 -8.71 5.35 -13.95
C GLY A 13 -8.54 4.69 -15.31
N GLY A 14 -9.49 3.82 -15.71
CA GLY A 14 -9.60 3.46 -17.12
C GLY A 14 -9.91 4.71 -17.95
N PHE A 15 -9.51 4.76 -19.22
CA PHE A 15 -9.77 5.89 -20.11
C PHE A 15 -10.15 5.42 -21.51
N LEU A 16 -10.94 6.22 -22.26
CA LEU A 16 -11.24 5.88 -23.66
C LEU A 16 -9.94 5.84 -24.51
N PRO A 17 -9.78 4.86 -25.44
CA PRO A 17 -10.81 4.02 -26.03
C PRO A 17 -11.06 2.66 -25.35
N ARG A 18 -10.61 2.43 -24.12
CA ARG A 18 -10.98 1.21 -23.38
C ARG A 18 -12.50 1.13 -23.22
N LEU A 19 -13.12 0.04 -23.68
CA LEU A 19 -14.57 -0.16 -23.65
C LEU A 19 -15.04 -0.59 -22.25
N CYS A 20 -15.21 0.39 -21.37
CA CYS A 20 -15.60 0.20 -19.96
C CYS A 20 -16.36 1.43 -19.47
N GLY A 21 -17.42 1.23 -18.66
CA GLY A 21 -18.20 2.35 -18.09
C GLY A 21 -17.36 3.32 -17.25
N ILE A 22 -16.37 2.81 -16.51
CA ILE A 22 -15.45 3.66 -15.73
C ILE A 22 -14.52 4.48 -16.66
N ALA A 23 -14.10 3.89 -17.79
CA ALA A 23 -13.26 4.59 -18.76
C ALA A 23 -14.02 5.77 -19.41
N THR A 24 -15.30 5.56 -19.75
CA THR A 24 -16.18 6.62 -20.23
C THR A 24 -16.36 7.71 -19.17
N PHE A 25 -16.66 7.31 -17.94
CA PHE A 25 -16.83 8.27 -16.84
C PHE A 25 -15.56 9.08 -16.56
N THR A 26 -14.38 8.43 -16.53
CA THR A 26 -13.10 9.14 -16.33
C THR A 26 -12.84 10.16 -17.43
N HIS A 27 -13.07 9.78 -18.69
CA HIS A 27 -12.96 10.68 -19.82
C HIS A 27 -13.91 11.87 -19.66
N ASP A 28 -15.20 11.60 -19.42
CA ASP A 28 -16.23 12.64 -19.40
C ASP A 28 -16.04 13.63 -18.25
N VAL A 29 -15.69 13.15 -17.04
CA VAL A 29 -15.42 14.04 -15.91
C VAL A 29 -14.16 14.87 -16.15
N CYS A 30 -13.11 14.29 -16.76
CA CYS A 30 -11.87 15.01 -17.09
C CYS A 30 -12.15 16.14 -18.11
N GLU A 31 -12.89 15.87 -19.19
CA GLU A 31 -13.25 16.85 -20.21
C GLU A 31 -14.23 17.93 -19.67
N ALA A 32 -15.19 17.52 -18.83
CA ALA A 32 -16.11 18.45 -18.20
C ALA A 32 -15.39 19.43 -17.25
N VAL A 33 -14.47 18.95 -16.43
CA VAL A 33 -13.67 19.79 -15.55
C VAL A 33 -12.72 20.69 -16.36
N ALA A 34 -12.08 20.16 -17.40
CA ALA A 34 -11.22 20.95 -18.28
C ALA A 34 -11.99 22.09 -18.97
N SER A 35 -13.26 21.82 -19.37
CA SER A 35 -14.13 22.82 -19.98
C SER A 35 -14.61 23.88 -18.96
N ALA A 36 -14.90 23.48 -17.73
CA ALA A 36 -15.34 24.37 -16.65
C ALA A 36 -14.19 25.20 -16.04
N ALA A 37 -12.96 24.74 -16.18
CA ALA A 37 -11.74 25.37 -15.63
C ALA A 37 -10.67 25.56 -16.73
N PRO A 38 -10.87 26.44 -17.73
CA PRO A 38 -9.96 26.57 -18.88
C PRO A 38 -8.56 27.07 -18.50
N GLY A 39 -8.38 27.62 -17.31
CA GLY A 39 -7.06 27.99 -16.76
C GLY A 39 -6.31 26.85 -16.11
N ALA A 40 -6.95 25.69 -15.90
CA ALA A 40 -6.32 24.50 -15.30
C ALA A 40 -5.86 23.53 -16.38
N GLN A 41 -4.68 22.93 -16.14
CA GLN A 41 -4.16 21.87 -16.98
C GLN A 41 -4.69 20.52 -16.49
N CYS A 42 -5.74 20.00 -17.16
CA CYS A 42 -6.33 18.69 -16.86
C CYS A 42 -5.68 17.61 -17.73
N TYR A 43 -5.31 16.47 -17.12
CA TYR A 43 -4.78 15.30 -17.82
C TYR A 43 -5.13 14.01 -17.07
N SER A 44 -4.96 12.87 -17.73
CA SER A 44 -5.25 11.57 -17.14
C SER A 44 -4.07 10.61 -17.21
N GLY A 45 -3.97 9.73 -16.23
CA GLY A 45 -3.28 8.46 -16.31
C GLY A 45 -4.27 7.36 -16.62
N ALA A 46 -3.95 6.49 -17.58
CA ALA A 46 -4.80 5.40 -18.00
C ALA A 46 -4.33 4.06 -17.42
N VAL A 47 -5.24 3.30 -16.81
CA VAL A 47 -4.99 1.95 -16.32
C VAL A 47 -5.35 0.95 -17.41
N ASN A 48 -4.37 0.15 -17.86
CA ASN A 48 -4.49 -0.79 -18.96
C ASN A 48 -4.66 -2.22 -18.46
N ASP A 49 -5.61 -2.93 -19.05
CA ASP A 49 -5.80 -4.38 -18.89
C ASP A 49 -4.93 -5.20 -19.87
N ARG A 50 -4.35 -4.54 -20.89
CA ARG A 50 -3.47 -5.13 -21.90
C ARG A 50 -2.36 -4.13 -22.22
N LEU A 51 -1.14 -4.63 -22.41
CA LEU A 51 0.00 -3.83 -22.86
C LEU A 51 -0.22 -3.36 -24.31
N ASP A 52 0.16 -2.11 -24.60
CA ASP A 52 0.14 -1.49 -25.95
C ASP A 52 -1.19 -1.63 -26.71
N ALA A 53 -2.32 -1.79 -26.00
CA ALA A 53 -3.61 -2.11 -26.62
C ALA A 53 -4.38 -0.89 -27.10
N TYR A 54 -4.04 0.32 -26.65
CA TYR A 54 -4.87 1.49 -26.84
C TYR A 54 -4.09 2.69 -27.38
N ALA A 55 -4.63 3.32 -28.43
CA ALA A 55 -4.12 4.61 -28.92
C ALA A 55 -4.83 5.75 -28.17
N TYR A 56 -4.25 6.22 -27.12
CA TYR A 56 -4.82 7.24 -26.28
C TYR A 56 -4.73 8.66 -26.87
N PRO A 57 -5.72 9.53 -26.57
CA PRO A 57 -5.63 10.95 -26.94
C PRO A 57 -4.56 11.67 -26.12
N PRO A 58 -4.09 12.88 -26.54
CA PRO A 58 -3.08 13.67 -25.82
C PRO A 58 -3.46 14.03 -24.38
N ARG A 59 -4.70 13.86 -23.99
CA ARG A 59 -5.18 14.03 -22.62
C ARG A 59 -4.57 13.00 -21.66
N VAL A 60 -4.27 11.78 -22.14
CA VAL A 60 -3.56 10.76 -21.37
C VAL A 60 -2.05 11.01 -21.46
N ARG A 61 -1.40 11.25 -20.34
CA ARG A 61 0.04 11.56 -20.28
C ARG A 61 0.90 10.40 -19.82
N PHE A 62 0.31 9.43 -19.14
CA PHE A 62 1.00 8.22 -18.68
C PHE A 62 0.03 7.05 -18.61
N GLU A 63 0.60 5.87 -18.68
CA GLU A 63 -0.12 4.61 -18.67
C GLU A 63 0.38 3.71 -17.54
N LEU A 64 -0.54 2.94 -16.96
CA LEU A 64 -0.24 1.93 -15.95
C LEU A 64 -0.71 0.57 -16.46
N ASP A 65 0.13 -0.45 -16.32
CA ASP A 65 -0.32 -1.84 -16.39
C ASP A 65 -1.01 -2.22 -15.08
N GLU A 66 -2.27 -2.68 -15.16
CA GLU A 66 -3.04 -3.05 -13.95
C GLU A 66 -2.32 -4.12 -13.11
N LYS A 67 -1.53 -5.01 -13.73
CA LYS A 67 -0.86 -6.15 -13.07
C LYS A 67 0.55 -5.84 -12.59
N ASP A 68 1.23 -4.84 -13.15
CA ASP A 68 2.59 -4.46 -12.77
C ASP A 68 2.60 -3.45 -11.61
N LEU A 69 2.91 -3.91 -10.40
CA LEU A 69 2.98 -3.06 -9.21
C LEU A 69 3.99 -1.90 -9.35
N ASP A 70 5.08 -2.09 -10.10
CA ASP A 70 6.08 -1.04 -10.28
C ASP A 70 5.58 0.06 -11.22
N SER A 71 4.62 -0.23 -12.11
CA SER A 71 3.96 0.79 -12.92
C SER A 71 3.21 1.82 -12.07
N TYR A 72 2.61 1.40 -10.95
CA TYR A 72 1.94 2.31 -9.99
C TYR A 72 2.93 3.22 -9.25
N ARG A 73 4.14 2.72 -8.95
CA ARG A 73 5.20 3.53 -8.34
C ARG A 73 5.73 4.56 -9.32
N ARG A 74 6.04 4.14 -10.57
CA ARG A 74 6.45 5.06 -11.63
C ARG A 74 5.41 6.15 -11.91
N ALA A 75 4.12 5.80 -11.84
CA ALA A 75 3.03 6.77 -11.96
C ALA A 75 3.00 7.77 -10.80
N ALA A 76 3.25 7.33 -9.56
CA ALA A 76 3.38 8.23 -8.42
C ALA A 76 4.56 9.19 -8.58
N ASP A 77 5.71 8.69 -9.05
CA ASP A 77 6.90 9.50 -9.35
C ASP A 77 6.59 10.54 -10.42
N PHE A 78 5.91 10.14 -11.52
CA PHE A 78 5.47 11.06 -12.57
C PHE A 78 4.57 12.17 -12.02
N LEU A 79 3.55 11.83 -11.23
CA LEU A 79 2.62 12.78 -10.64
C LEU A 79 3.31 13.78 -9.70
N ASN A 80 4.26 13.28 -8.89
CA ASN A 80 5.05 14.10 -7.99
C ASN A 80 6.03 15.02 -8.74
N PHE A 81 6.64 14.54 -9.82
CA PHE A 81 7.57 15.32 -10.65
C PHE A 81 6.83 16.39 -11.46
N ASP A 82 5.67 16.06 -12.02
CA ASP A 82 4.83 17.02 -12.76
C ASP A 82 4.19 18.07 -11.84
N ASN A 83 4.34 17.93 -10.51
CA ASN A 83 3.73 18.81 -9.50
C ASN A 83 2.21 18.99 -9.70
N ALA A 84 1.48 17.89 -9.84
CA ALA A 84 0.03 17.93 -9.87
C ALA A 84 -0.51 18.55 -8.56
N ASP A 85 -1.46 19.47 -8.66
CA ASP A 85 -2.05 20.14 -7.48
C ASP A 85 -3.12 19.26 -6.81
N VAL A 86 -3.78 18.40 -7.56
CA VAL A 86 -4.76 17.43 -7.06
C VAL A 86 -4.80 16.18 -7.95
N LEU A 87 -5.02 15.03 -7.33
CA LEU A 87 -5.25 13.75 -8.00
C LEU A 87 -6.69 13.30 -7.79
N CYS A 88 -7.46 13.14 -8.87
CA CYS A 88 -8.81 12.58 -8.88
C CYS A 88 -8.76 11.10 -9.30
N VAL A 89 -9.04 10.19 -8.37
CA VAL A 89 -9.02 8.74 -8.60
C VAL A 89 -10.43 8.22 -8.84
N GLN A 90 -10.62 7.44 -9.91
CA GLN A 90 -11.85 6.70 -10.17
C GLN A 90 -11.69 5.27 -9.66
N HIS A 91 -12.32 4.95 -8.53
CA HIS A 91 -12.15 3.67 -7.87
C HIS A 91 -13.27 2.68 -8.16
N GLU A 92 -12.87 1.52 -8.68
CA GLU A 92 -13.64 0.27 -8.74
C GLU A 92 -12.68 -0.88 -8.45
N PHE A 93 -13.10 -1.86 -7.64
CA PHE A 93 -12.23 -2.96 -7.21
C PHE A 93 -11.62 -3.78 -8.36
N GLY A 94 -12.30 -3.82 -9.51
CA GLY A 94 -11.93 -4.66 -10.65
C GLY A 94 -11.08 -3.97 -11.72
N ILE A 95 -10.72 -2.69 -11.58
CA ILE A 95 -9.92 -1.98 -12.60
C ILE A 95 -8.45 -1.82 -12.22
N TYR A 96 -8.09 -2.14 -11.00
CA TYR A 96 -6.72 -2.11 -10.50
C TYR A 96 -6.25 -3.51 -10.15
N GLY A 97 -4.96 -3.78 -10.31
CA GLY A 97 -4.36 -5.08 -10.03
C GLY A 97 -4.24 -5.40 -8.54
N GLY A 98 -3.85 -6.64 -8.28
CA GLY A 98 -3.74 -7.19 -6.93
C GLY A 98 -5.09 -7.56 -6.30
N PRO A 99 -5.08 -8.19 -5.10
CA PRO A 99 -6.31 -8.55 -4.41
C PRO A 99 -7.20 -7.31 -4.16
N ALA A 100 -8.42 -7.33 -4.69
CA ALA A 100 -9.39 -6.23 -4.60
C ALA A 100 -8.84 -4.85 -5.07
N GLY A 101 -7.94 -4.83 -6.06
CA GLY A 101 -7.39 -3.58 -6.58
C GLY A 101 -6.27 -2.96 -5.73
N SER A 102 -5.62 -3.75 -4.87
CA SER A 102 -4.66 -3.26 -3.86
C SER A 102 -3.41 -2.59 -4.43
N HIS A 103 -3.06 -2.81 -5.71
CA HIS A 103 -1.91 -2.15 -6.35
C HIS A 103 -2.05 -0.62 -6.35
N LEU A 104 -3.28 -0.08 -6.45
CA LEU A 104 -3.55 1.36 -6.32
C LEU A 104 -2.97 1.96 -5.03
N LEU A 105 -2.95 1.19 -3.94
CA LEU A 105 -2.45 1.66 -2.66
C LEU A 105 -0.95 1.99 -2.69
N ALA A 106 -0.17 1.34 -3.56
CA ALA A 106 1.25 1.66 -3.74
C ALA A 106 1.42 3.09 -4.29
N LEU A 107 0.63 3.47 -5.29
CA LEU A 107 0.60 4.83 -5.82
C LEU A 107 0.14 5.83 -4.74
N LEU A 108 -0.99 5.56 -4.08
CA LEU A 108 -1.56 6.46 -3.07
C LEU A 108 -0.67 6.65 -1.83
N LYS A 109 0.25 5.74 -1.57
CA LYS A 109 1.27 5.87 -0.52
C LYS A 109 2.32 6.93 -0.84
N GLU A 110 2.64 7.12 -2.10
CA GLU A 110 3.80 7.88 -2.56
C GLU A 110 3.43 9.26 -3.13
N VAL A 111 2.17 9.50 -3.51
CA VAL A 111 1.74 10.81 -4.03
C VAL A 111 1.67 11.88 -2.94
N ARG A 112 2.11 13.10 -3.28
CA ARG A 112 2.22 14.26 -2.37
C ARG A 112 1.02 15.17 -2.39
N MET A 113 0.35 15.29 -3.54
CA MET A 113 -0.81 16.16 -3.72
C MET A 113 -2.06 15.63 -2.98
N PRO A 114 -3.06 16.49 -2.74
CA PRO A 114 -4.39 16.06 -2.28
C PRO A 114 -5.02 15.02 -3.21
N VAL A 115 -5.72 14.07 -2.62
CA VAL A 115 -6.38 12.97 -3.34
C VAL A 115 -7.89 13.05 -3.13
N VAL A 116 -8.64 13.13 -4.23
CA VAL A 116 -10.11 13.01 -4.26
C VAL A 116 -10.45 11.69 -4.93
N THR A 117 -11.10 10.79 -4.22
CA THR A 117 -11.44 9.46 -4.76
C THR A 117 -12.94 9.34 -4.98
N THR A 118 -13.34 9.11 -6.24
CA THR A 118 -14.72 8.76 -6.60
C THR A 118 -14.91 7.26 -6.46
N LEU A 119 -15.87 6.87 -5.65
CA LEU A 119 -16.19 5.48 -5.36
C LEU A 119 -17.36 5.02 -6.22
N HIS A 120 -17.11 4.17 -7.22
CA HIS A 120 -18.14 3.59 -8.08
C HIS A 120 -18.87 2.43 -7.41
N THR A 121 -18.21 1.74 -6.47
CA THR A 121 -18.78 0.69 -5.63
C THR A 121 -18.44 0.95 -4.16
N VAL A 122 -19.45 0.88 -3.28
CA VAL A 122 -19.30 0.90 -1.82
C VAL A 122 -20.06 -0.31 -1.27
N LEU A 123 -19.37 -1.24 -0.62
CA LEU A 123 -19.94 -2.50 -0.16
C LEU A 123 -20.34 -2.42 1.32
N ARG A 124 -21.55 -2.86 1.65
CA ARG A 124 -22.01 -3.00 3.05
C ARG A 124 -21.33 -4.20 3.71
N GLU A 125 -21.16 -5.29 2.97
CA GLU A 125 -20.54 -6.54 3.42
C GLU A 125 -19.30 -6.86 2.56
N PRO A 126 -18.19 -6.14 2.74
CA PRO A 126 -16.96 -6.39 2.00
C PRO A 126 -16.29 -7.68 2.49
N ASN A 127 -15.66 -8.43 1.59
CA ASN A 127 -14.73 -9.48 2.02
C ASN A 127 -13.47 -8.84 2.66
N PRO A 128 -12.61 -9.62 3.34
CA PRO A 128 -11.44 -9.09 4.06
C PRO A 128 -10.50 -8.25 3.19
N ALA A 129 -10.25 -8.66 1.93
CA ALA A 129 -9.39 -7.92 1.01
C ALA A 129 -10.03 -6.59 0.58
N GLN A 130 -11.32 -6.60 0.25
CA GLN A 130 -12.09 -5.40 -0.09
C GLN A 130 -12.17 -4.42 1.07
N ARG A 131 -12.39 -4.91 2.30
CA ARG A 131 -12.40 -4.10 3.51
C ARG A 131 -11.06 -3.38 3.71
N LYS A 132 -9.95 -4.13 3.65
CA LYS A 132 -8.60 -3.58 3.80
C LYS A 132 -8.31 -2.49 2.77
N VAL A 133 -8.65 -2.73 1.50
CA VAL A 133 -8.44 -1.74 0.43
C VAL A 133 -9.28 -0.49 0.66
N MET A 134 -10.56 -0.64 1.02
CA MET A 134 -11.45 0.50 1.26
C MET A 134 -10.99 1.34 2.47
N GLU A 135 -10.61 0.72 3.58
CA GLU A 135 -10.09 1.42 4.76
C GLU A 135 -8.82 2.23 4.43
N GLU A 136 -7.93 1.67 3.60
CA GLU A 136 -6.75 2.38 3.12
C GLU A 136 -7.09 3.54 2.18
N LEU A 137 -8.04 3.35 1.25
CA LEU A 137 -8.55 4.42 0.39
C LEU A 137 -9.14 5.56 1.22
N VAL A 138 -10.01 5.22 2.19
CA VAL A 138 -10.60 6.20 3.11
C VAL A 138 -9.51 7.01 3.82
N ARG A 139 -8.47 6.35 4.31
CA ARG A 139 -7.39 7.01 5.03
C ARG A 139 -6.53 7.91 4.13
N ARG A 140 -6.28 7.48 2.88
CA ARG A 140 -5.36 8.17 1.96
C ARG A 140 -6.01 9.22 1.09
N SER A 141 -7.31 9.19 0.95
CA SER A 141 -8.05 10.24 0.26
C SER A 141 -8.30 11.42 1.21
N ASP A 142 -8.19 12.64 0.70
CA ASP A 142 -8.58 13.85 1.44
C ASP A 142 -10.08 14.04 1.38
N ARG A 143 -10.68 13.71 0.23
CA ARG A 143 -12.13 13.70 0.02
C ARG A 143 -12.56 12.41 -0.67
N LEU A 144 -13.78 11.98 -0.39
CA LEU A 144 -14.42 10.85 -1.04
C LEU A 144 -15.67 11.34 -1.75
N VAL A 145 -15.81 10.97 -3.01
CA VAL A 145 -17.01 11.29 -3.80
C VAL A 145 -17.85 10.03 -3.94
N VAL A 146 -19.13 10.14 -3.62
CA VAL A 146 -20.15 9.12 -3.89
C VAL A 146 -21.28 9.71 -4.72
N MET A 147 -21.92 8.87 -5.55
CA MET A 147 -22.93 9.34 -6.50
C MET A 147 -24.37 9.12 -6.00
N ALA A 148 -24.55 8.49 -4.86
CA ALA A 148 -25.83 8.24 -4.20
C ALA A 148 -25.71 8.42 -2.69
N ARG A 149 -26.77 8.90 -2.03
CA ARG A 149 -26.81 9.05 -0.56
C ARG A 149 -26.56 7.75 0.17
N LYS A 150 -27.04 6.64 -0.40
CA LYS A 150 -26.80 5.30 0.12
C LYS A 150 -25.32 4.98 0.25
N GLY A 151 -24.47 5.49 -0.65
CA GLY A 151 -23.01 5.37 -0.56
C GLY A 151 -22.43 6.08 0.67
N ALA A 152 -22.89 7.29 0.94
CA ALA A 152 -22.47 8.05 2.12
C ALA A 152 -22.91 7.35 3.43
N GLU A 153 -24.16 6.82 3.46
CA GLU A 153 -24.64 6.03 4.61
C GLU A 153 -23.76 4.83 4.90
N ILE A 154 -23.43 4.03 3.87
CA ILE A 154 -22.57 2.84 4.02
C ILE A 154 -21.16 3.23 4.46
N LEU A 155 -20.58 4.30 3.90
CA LEU A 155 -19.27 4.79 4.33
C LEU A 155 -19.27 5.16 5.81
N ARG A 156 -20.31 5.80 6.30
CA ARG A 156 -20.46 6.16 7.71
C ARG A 156 -20.66 4.91 8.58
N GLU A 157 -21.63 4.04 8.23
CA GLU A 157 -22.02 2.89 9.04
C GLU A 157 -20.98 1.76 9.06
N THR A 158 -20.38 1.45 7.91
CA THR A 158 -19.51 0.28 7.76
C THR A 158 -18.03 0.64 7.95
N TYR A 159 -17.62 1.87 7.55
CA TYR A 159 -16.22 2.28 7.55
C TYR A 159 -15.91 3.46 8.48
N GLY A 160 -16.91 3.99 9.20
CA GLY A 160 -16.73 5.07 10.19
C GLY A 160 -16.27 6.40 9.59
N VAL A 161 -16.59 6.65 8.30
CA VAL A 161 -16.17 7.87 7.60
C VAL A 161 -17.01 9.06 8.08
N PRO A 162 -16.38 10.17 8.51
CA PRO A 162 -17.12 11.39 8.85
C PRO A 162 -17.79 12.02 7.63
N ASP A 163 -19.03 12.51 7.78
CA ASP A 163 -19.79 13.16 6.70
C ASP A 163 -19.01 14.34 6.09
N ALA A 164 -18.23 15.06 6.89
CA ALA A 164 -17.38 16.16 6.42
C ALA A 164 -16.33 15.75 5.38
N LYS A 165 -16.00 14.47 5.26
CA LYS A 165 -15.04 13.92 4.29
C LYS A 165 -15.69 13.44 3.00
N VAL A 166 -17.01 13.35 2.94
CA VAL A 166 -17.77 12.79 1.83
C VAL A 166 -18.48 13.89 1.05
N ASP A 167 -18.31 13.87 -0.26
CA ASP A 167 -19.00 14.74 -1.20
C ASP A 167 -20.03 13.92 -1.99
N LEU A 168 -21.28 14.32 -1.95
CA LEU A 168 -22.34 13.74 -2.76
C LEU A 168 -22.39 14.47 -4.11
N ILE A 169 -21.83 13.86 -5.15
CA ILE A 169 -21.80 14.39 -6.51
C ILE A 169 -22.49 13.36 -7.42
N PRO A 170 -23.64 13.69 -8.04
CA PRO A 170 -24.37 12.72 -8.84
C PRO A 170 -23.58 12.29 -10.08
N HIS A 171 -23.98 11.18 -10.69
CA HIS A 171 -23.39 10.72 -11.93
C HIS A 171 -23.62 11.75 -13.04
N GLY A 172 -22.54 12.20 -13.70
CA GLY A 172 -22.62 13.15 -14.80
C GLY A 172 -23.37 12.59 -16.02
N ILE A 173 -24.12 13.45 -16.69
CA ILE A 173 -24.89 13.13 -17.89
C ILE A 173 -24.68 14.19 -18.97
N PRO A 174 -24.82 13.82 -20.27
CA PRO A 174 -24.85 14.79 -21.33
C PRO A 174 -26.07 15.74 -21.17
N ASP A 175 -25.91 17.00 -21.52
CA ASP A 175 -27.00 17.94 -21.57
C ASP A 175 -27.83 17.73 -22.87
N LEU A 176 -28.96 17.04 -22.73
CA LEU A 176 -29.85 16.73 -23.82
C LEU A 176 -31.11 17.63 -23.75
N PRO A 177 -31.61 18.15 -24.87
CA PRO A 177 -32.85 18.91 -24.87
C PRO A 177 -34.03 18.00 -24.55
N PHE A 178 -35.05 18.57 -23.88
CA PHE A 178 -36.33 17.89 -23.66
C PHE A 178 -37.18 17.98 -24.92
N ILE A 179 -37.11 16.96 -25.79
CA ILE A 179 -37.81 16.91 -27.07
C ILE A 179 -38.70 15.69 -27.19
N ASP A 180 -39.62 15.75 -28.14
CA ASP A 180 -40.48 14.62 -28.47
C ASP A 180 -39.67 13.47 -29.05
N SER A 181 -40.01 12.24 -28.65
CA SER A 181 -39.33 11.02 -29.12
C SER A 181 -39.55 10.73 -30.59
N SER A 182 -40.61 11.23 -31.18
CA SER A 182 -40.96 11.02 -32.60
C SER A 182 -39.89 11.49 -33.58
N PHE A 183 -39.14 12.54 -33.23
CA PHE A 183 -38.01 13.02 -34.03
C PHE A 183 -36.93 11.95 -34.29
N TYR A 184 -36.57 11.18 -33.27
CA TYR A 184 -35.54 10.16 -33.37
C TYR A 184 -36.08 8.79 -33.84
N LYS A 185 -37.38 8.53 -33.68
CA LYS A 185 -38.02 7.25 -34.08
C LYS A 185 -37.88 6.96 -35.55
N ALA A 186 -37.99 8.03 -36.39
CA ALA A 186 -37.81 7.94 -37.83
C ALA A 186 -36.42 7.39 -38.22
N GLN A 187 -35.36 7.84 -37.52
CA GLN A 187 -34.00 7.42 -37.78
C GLN A 187 -33.74 5.94 -37.46
N LEU A 188 -34.51 5.40 -36.50
CA LEU A 188 -34.40 4.01 -36.08
C LEU A 188 -35.43 3.07 -36.73
N GLY A 189 -36.30 3.58 -37.64
CA GLY A 189 -37.34 2.81 -38.33
C GLY A 189 -38.44 2.30 -37.40
N VAL A 190 -38.75 3.03 -36.33
CA VAL A 190 -39.76 2.66 -35.31
C VAL A 190 -40.85 3.72 -35.16
N GLU A 191 -41.13 4.45 -36.24
CA GLU A 191 -42.20 5.47 -36.28
C GLU A 191 -43.55 4.87 -35.89
N GLY A 192 -44.34 5.62 -35.13
CA GLY A 192 -45.65 5.22 -34.65
C GLY A 192 -45.65 4.13 -33.57
N ARG A 193 -44.47 3.66 -33.17
CA ARG A 193 -44.36 2.67 -32.10
C ARG A 193 -44.02 3.32 -30.73
N MET A 194 -44.49 2.66 -29.68
CA MET A 194 -44.06 2.98 -28.31
C MET A 194 -42.78 2.23 -28.01
N VAL A 195 -41.69 2.97 -27.77
CA VAL A 195 -40.35 2.39 -27.66
C VAL A 195 -39.97 2.18 -26.20
N LEU A 196 -39.80 0.90 -25.85
CA LEU A 196 -39.12 0.49 -24.60
C LEU A 196 -37.63 0.31 -24.90
N LEU A 197 -36.74 0.68 -23.98
CA LEU A 197 -35.28 0.54 -24.15
C LEU A 197 -34.65 -0.07 -22.91
N THR A 198 -33.70 -0.97 -23.11
CA THR A 198 -32.64 -1.32 -22.15
C THR A 198 -31.30 -1.23 -22.87
N PHE A 199 -30.28 -0.61 -22.26
CA PHE A 199 -28.97 -0.54 -22.88
C PHE A 199 -27.80 -0.77 -21.90
N GLY A 200 -26.63 -1.09 -22.45
CA GLY A 200 -25.38 -1.34 -21.77
C GLY A 200 -24.82 -2.72 -22.07
N LEU A 201 -23.71 -3.12 -21.44
CA LEU A 201 -23.16 -4.46 -21.60
C LEU A 201 -24.14 -5.51 -21.08
N LEU A 202 -24.55 -6.46 -21.95
CA LEU A 202 -25.56 -7.45 -21.65
C LEU A 202 -24.99 -8.57 -20.75
N GLY A 203 -25.79 -8.96 -19.76
CA GLY A 203 -25.47 -10.06 -18.86
C GLY A 203 -26.61 -10.39 -17.91
N PRO A 204 -26.58 -11.57 -17.24
CA PRO A 204 -27.70 -12.09 -16.42
C PRO A 204 -28.16 -11.12 -15.33
N GLY A 205 -27.25 -10.32 -14.76
CA GLY A 205 -27.59 -9.32 -13.74
C GLY A 205 -28.46 -8.16 -14.21
N LYS A 206 -28.66 -8.02 -15.53
CA LYS A 206 -29.51 -6.95 -16.12
C LYS A 206 -31.00 -7.28 -16.11
N GLY A 207 -31.37 -8.55 -15.91
CA GLY A 207 -32.77 -8.99 -15.82
C GLY A 207 -33.58 -8.80 -17.11
N ILE A 208 -32.92 -8.78 -18.27
CA ILE A 208 -33.56 -8.58 -19.60
C ILE A 208 -34.58 -9.70 -19.86
N GLU A 209 -34.32 -10.89 -19.33
CA GLU A 209 -35.22 -12.03 -19.36
C GLU A 209 -36.60 -11.65 -18.80
N THR A 210 -36.63 -11.01 -17.63
CA THR A 210 -37.87 -10.59 -16.96
C THR A 210 -38.64 -9.55 -17.77
N ALA A 211 -37.92 -8.64 -18.45
CA ALA A 211 -38.55 -7.67 -19.35
C ALA A 211 -39.17 -8.35 -20.58
N ILE A 212 -38.47 -9.34 -21.18
CA ILE A 212 -39.04 -10.11 -22.32
C ILE A 212 -40.26 -10.93 -21.87
N GLU A 213 -40.24 -11.51 -20.66
CA GLU A 213 -41.37 -12.24 -20.10
C GLU A 213 -42.61 -11.35 -19.81
N ALA A 214 -42.42 -10.04 -19.61
CA ALA A 214 -43.50 -9.07 -19.44
C ALA A 214 -44.17 -8.67 -20.76
N LEU A 215 -43.47 -8.77 -21.90
CA LEU A 215 -43.95 -8.30 -23.19
C LEU A 215 -45.27 -8.92 -23.67
N PRO A 216 -45.57 -10.24 -23.51
CA PRO A 216 -46.87 -10.79 -23.96
C PRO A 216 -48.06 -10.08 -23.36
N GLU A 217 -48.02 -9.69 -22.09
CA GLU A 217 -49.09 -8.95 -21.43
C GLU A 217 -49.14 -7.51 -21.93
N ILE A 218 -47.99 -6.85 -22.12
CA ILE A 218 -47.93 -5.49 -22.66
C ILE A 218 -48.48 -5.44 -24.08
N VAL A 219 -48.00 -6.30 -24.97
CA VAL A 219 -48.38 -6.35 -26.38
C VAL A 219 -49.87 -6.67 -26.57
N LYS A 220 -50.43 -7.51 -25.69
CA LYS A 220 -51.90 -7.79 -25.72
C LYS A 220 -52.74 -6.53 -25.53
N ARG A 221 -52.25 -5.54 -24.76
CA ARG A 221 -52.96 -4.26 -24.52
C ARG A 221 -52.54 -3.17 -25.51
N HIS A 222 -51.24 -3.13 -25.84
CA HIS A 222 -50.60 -2.09 -26.68
C HIS A 222 -49.77 -2.77 -27.78
N SER A 223 -50.41 -3.17 -28.87
CA SER A 223 -49.78 -3.92 -29.97
C SER A 223 -48.74 -3.12 -30.76
N ASN A 224 -48.65 -1.80 -30.56
CA ASN A 224 -47.65 -0.92 -31.18
C ASN A 224 -46.35 -0.80 -30.38
N VAL A 225 -46.17 -1.57 -29.31
CA VAL A 225 -44.93 -1.51 -28.51
C VAL A 225 -43.78 -2.24 -29.22
N VAL A 226 -42.55 -1.70 -29.10
CA VAL A 226 -41.31 -2.36 -29.48
C VAL A 226 -40.27 -2.20 -28.34
N TYR A 227 -39.57 -3.29 -28.05
CA TYR A 227 -38.50 -3.32 -27.03
C TYR A 227 -37.13 -3.37 -27.72
N LEU A 228 -36.33 -2.32 -27.54
CA LEU A 228 -34.96 -2.23 -28.04
C LEU A 228 -34.01 -2.69 -26.97
N VAL A 229 -33.17 -3.69 -27.26
CA VAL A 229 -32.10 -4.19 -26.42
C VAL A 229 -30.78 -3.79 -27.08
N LEU A 230 -30.15 -2.75 -26.53
CA LEU A 230 -28.97 -2.12 -27.12
C LEU A 230 -27.70 -2.45 -26.32
N GLY A 231 -26.73 -3.12 -26.92
CA GLY A 231 -25.42 -3.36 -26.35
C GLY A 231 -24.84 -4.71 -26.73
N ALA A 232 -23.53 -4.82 -26.64
CA ALA A 232 -22.80 -6.07 -26.81
C ALA A 232 -22.86 -6.91 -25.53
N THR A 233 -22.74 -8.24 -25.67
CA THR A 233 -22.58 -9.15 -24.53
C THR A 233 -21.29 -8.78 -23.76
N HIS A 234 -21.33 -8.84 -22.44
CA HIS A 234 -20.20 -8.47 -21.59
C HIS A 234 -18.95 -9.29 -21.96
N PRO A 235 -17.76 -8.67 -22.19
CA PRO A 235 -16.57 -9.36 -22.68
C PRO A 235 -16.17 -10.60 -21.89
N HIS A 236 -16.30 -10.59 -20.56
CA HIS A 236 -16.03 -11.76 -19.71
C HIS A 236 -17.01 -12.92 -19.96
N LEU A 237 -18.26 -12.63 -20.32
CA LEU A 237 -19.23 -13.67 -20.70
C LEU A 237 -18.88 -14.22 -22.06
N VAL A 238 -18.55 -13.36 -23.02
CA VAL A 238 -18.15 -13.80 -24.37
C VAL A 238 -16.90 -14.68 -24.30
N ALA A 239 -15.92 -14.32 -23.49
CA ALA A 239 -14.70 -15.11 -23.30
C ALA A 239 -14.96 -16.49 -22.67
N ARG A 240 -15.98 -16.63 -21.83
CA ARG A 240 -16.31 -17.87 -21.12
C ARG A 240 -17.31 -18.74 -21.87
N GLU A 241 -18.33 -18.15 -22.47
CA GLU A 241 -19.54 -18.84 -22.97
C GLU A 241 -19.93 -18.42 -24.39
N GLY A 242 -19.14 -17.57 -25.05
CA GLY A 242 -19.50 -16.97 -26.34
C GLY A 242 -20.76 -16.11 -26.25
N GLU A 243 -21.56 -16.10 -27.31
CA GLU A 243 -22.81 -15.31 -27.39
C GLU A 243 -24.04 -16.08 -26.84
N SER A 244 -23.83 -17.13 -26.06
CA SER A 244 -24.91 -18.01 -25.55
C SER A 244 -26.00 -17.26 -24.79
N TYR A 245 -25.62 -16.24 -24.01
CA TYR A 245 -26.54 -15.40 -23.26
C TYR A 245 -27.49 -14.63 -24.17
N ARG A 246 -26.95 -13.88 -25.14
CA ARG A 246 -27.77 -13.10 -26.09
C ARG A 246 -28.69 -14.00 -26.92
N LEU A 247 -28.13 -15.10 -27.48
CA LEU A 247 -28.93 -16.09 -28.22
C LEU A 247 -30.01 -16.73 -27.35
N GLY A 248 -29.79 -16.84 -26.05
CA GLY A 248 -30.79 -17.27 -25.07
C GLY A 248 -31.96 -16.30 -24.97
N LEU A 249 -31.69 -14.98 -24.96
CA LEU A 249 -32.72 -13.94 -24.94
C LEU A 249 -33.54 -13.94 -26.23
N GLU A 250 -32.91 -14.09 -27.40
CA GLU A 250 -33.63 -14.20 -28.70
C GLU A 250 -34.59 -15.41 -28.73
N ARG A 251 -34.08 -16.57 -28.26
CA ARG A 251 -34.95 -17.80 -28.14
C ARG A 251 -36.07 -17.62 -27.14
N LEU A 252 -35.84 -16.90 -26.04
CA LEU A 252 -36.89 -16.57 -25.08
C LEU A 252 -37.98 -15.69 -25.71
N ALA A 253 -37.60 -14.66 -26.47
CA ALA A 253 -38.56 -13.81 -27.18
C ALA A 253 -39.41 -14.63 -28.20
N GLU A 254 -38.80 -15.55 -28.91
CA GLU A 254 -39.49 -16.46 -29.82
C GLU A 254 -40.45 -17.42 -29.08
N ALA A 255 -39.98 -18.03 -28.00
CA ALA A 255 -40.80 -18.92 -27.17
C ALA A 255 -42.00 -18.22 -26.51
N ARG A 256 -41.87 -16.95 -26.19
CA ARG A 256 -42.95 -16.12 -25.65
C ARG A 256 -43.87 -15.49 -26.75
N GLY A 257 -43.57 -15.73 -28.03
CA GLY A 257 -44.37 -15.21 -29.16
C GLY A 257 -44.26 -13.70 -29.36
N VAL A 258 -43.19 -13.08 -28.90
CA VAL A 258 -42.98 -11.60 -28.98
C VAL A 258 -41.75 -11.20 -29.81
N LYS A 259 -41.25 -12.08 -30.65
CA LYS A 259 -40.05 -11.87 -31.47
C LYS A 259 -40.15 -10.59 -32.32
N GLU A 260 -41.28 -10.33 -32.90
CA GLU A 260 -41.53 -9.13 -33.76
C GLU A 260 -41.62 -7.82 -32.95
N HIS A 261 -41.65 -7.93 -31.62
CA HIS A 261 -41.67 -6.80 -30.69
C HIS A 261 -40.34 -6.55 -29.99
N VAL A 262 -39.26 -7.33 -30.30
CA VAL A 262 -37.92 -7.18 -29.69
C VAL A 262 -36.91 -6.98 -30.79
N ILE A 263 -36.10 -5.93 -30.68
CA ILE A 263 -34.99 -5.66 -31.62
C ILE A 263 -33.68 -5.61 -30.82
N PHE A 264 -32.74 -6.49 -31.19
CA PHE A 264 -31.42 -6.55 -30.60
C PHE A 264 -30.40 -5.77 -31.44
N TYR A 265 -29.74 -4.79 -30.84
CA TYR A 265 -28.61 -4.06 -31.41
C TYR A 265 -27.33 -4.53 -30.73
N ASN A 266 -26.72 -5.66 -31.25
CA ASN A 266 -25.52 -6.29 -30.66
C ASN A 266 -24.25 -5.51 -31.02
N ARG A 267 -24.10 -4.28 -30.52
CA ARG A 267 -22.91 -3.45 -30.71
C ARG A 267 -22.74 -2.48 -29.56
N PHE A 268 -21.48 -2.13 -29.28
CA PHE A 268 -21.15 -0.96 -28.49
C PHE A 268 -21.36 0.28 -29.38
N VAL A 269 -22.08 1.27 -28.89
CA VAL A 269 -22.43 2.49 -29.67
C VAL A 269 -21.63 3.68 -29.16
N SER A 270 -21.38 4.63 -30.03
CA SER A 270 -20.83 5.93 -29.68
C SER A 270 -21.78 6.69 -28.75
N LEU A 271 -21.29 7.71 -28.06
CA LEU A 271 -22.15 8.57 -27.25
C LEU A 271 -23.22 9.26 -28.09
N ASP A 272 -22.89 9.67 -29.31
CA ASP A 272 -23.85 10.35 -30.21
C ASP A 272 -24.93 9.38 -30.68
N ASP A 273 -24.57 8.17 -31.11
CA ASP A 273 -25.58 7.13 -31.40
C ASP A 273 -26.48 6.84 -30.19
N LEU A 274 -25.86 6.73 -28.98
CA LEU A 274 -26.62 6.47 -27.75
C LEU A 274 -27.64 7.56 -27.45
N LYS A 275 -27.32 8.84 -27.73
CA LYS A 275 -28.24 9.96 -27.58
C LYS A 275 -29.49 9.80 -28.51
N GLU A 276 -29.30 9.28 -29.73
CA GLU A 276 -30.40 8.99 -30.65
C GLU A 276 -31.33 7.90 -30.11
N PHE A 277 -30.75 6.78 -29.61
CA PHE A 277 -31.52 5.72 -28.96
C PHE A 277 -32.29 6.21 -27.73
N ILE A 278 -31.63 6.96 -26.85
CA ILE A 278 -32.29 7.60 -25.71
C ILE A 278 -33.35 8.57 -26.19
N GLY A 279 -33.07 9.38 -27.23
CA GLY A 279 -34.01 10.29 -27.85
C GLY A 279 -35.31 9.61 -28.29
N ALA A 280 -35.20 8.48 -28.99
CA ALA A 280 -36.34 7.69 -29.49
C ALA A 280 -37.14 6.96 -28.40
N THR A 281 -36.59 6.82 -27.18
CA THR A 281 -37.19 6.05 -26.09
C THR A 281 -38.39 6.79 -25.47
N ASP A 282 -39.47 6.06 -25.21
CA ASP A 282 -40.61 6.52 -24.41
C ASP A 282 -40.49 6.08 -22.97
N ILE A 283 -40.15 4.77 -22.73
CA ILE A 283 -40.02 4.18 -21.42
C ILE A 283 -38.70 3.39 -21.36
N TYR A 284 -37.92 3.60 -20.35
CA TYR A 284 -36.70 2.86 -20.09
C TYR A 284 -36.94 1.73 -19.07
N LEU A 285 -36.51 0.54 -19.39
CA LEU A 285 -36.62 -0.63 -18.53
C LEU A 285 -35.23 -0.94 -17.92
N THR A 286 -35.14 -0.98 -16.60
CA THR A 286 -33.92 -1.37 -15.88
C THR A 286 -34.25 -2.37 -14.76
N PRO A 287 -34.60 -3.62 -15.13
CA PRO A 287 -35.04 -4.67 -14.20
C PRO A 287 -33.84 -5.41 -13.58
N TYR A 288 -32.80 -4.66 -13.13
CA TYR A 288 -31.58 -5.22 -12.57
C TYR A 288 -31.86 -6.12 -11.38
N LEU A 289 -31.08 -7.20 -11.23
CA LEU A 289 -31.29 -8.23 -10.21
C LEU A 289 -30.46 -7.99 -8.94
N ASN A 290 -29.49 -7.10 -8.97
CA ASN A 290 -28.63 -6.77 -7.83
C ASN A 290 -29.16 -5.55 -7.08
N GLU A 291 -29.72 -5.75 -5.89
CA GLU A 291 -30.19 -4.65 -5.03
C GLU A 291 -29.06 -3.69 -4.64
N ALA A 292 -27.85 -4.20 -4.44
CA ALA A 292 -26.70 -3.42 -3.99
C ALA A 292 -26.05 -2.57 -5.12
N GLN A 293 -26.73 -2.34 -6.23
CA GLN A 293 -26.27 -1.46 -7.30
C GLN A 293 -26.33 0.00 -6.85
N ILE A 294 -25.18 0.54 -6.39
CA ILE A 294 -25.11 1.87 -5.79
C ILE A 294 -25.06 3.00 -6.83
N THR A 295 -24.61 2.69 -8.05
CA THR A 295 -24.55 3.64 -9.17
C THR A 295 -24.90 2.93 -10.47
N SER A 296 -25.72 3.56 -11.30
CA SER A 296 -26.06 3.11 -12.65
C SER A 296 -25.98 4.29 -13.61
N GLY A 297 -24.93 4.33 -14.44
CA GLY A 297 -24.77 5.36 -15.47
C GLY A 297 -25.89 5.33 -16.52
N THR A 298 -26.35 4.11 -16.88
CA THR A 298 -27.45 3.96 -17.86
C THR A 298 -28.76 4.55 -17.34
N LEU A 299 -29.08 4.33 -16.06
CA LEU A 299 -30.25 4.96 -15.44
C LEU A 299 -30.08 6.48 -15.37
N ALA A 300 -28.90 6.97 -14.96
CA ALA A 300 -28.64 8.39 -14.87
C ALA A 300 -28.86 9.11 -16.21
N TYR A 301 -28.36 8.53 -17.31
CA TYR A 301 -28.49 9.10 -18.66
C TYR A 301 -29.96 9.26 -19.09
N VAL A 302 -30.78 8.20 -18.97
CA VAL A 302 -32.18 8.24 -19.40
C VAL A 302 -33.03 9.09 -18.48
N PHE A 303 -32.77 9.07 -17.20
CA PHE A 303 -33.42 9.91 -16.20
C PHE A 303 -33.20 11.40 -16.52
N GLY A 304 -31.93 11.77 -16.73
CA GLY A 304 -31.60 13.16 -17.03
C GLY A 304 -32.06 13.64 -18.43
N ALA A 305 -32.26 12.71 -19.37
CA ALA A 305 -32.88 12.97 -20.64
C ALA A 305 -34.41 13.08 -20.56
N GLY A 306 -35.01 12.97 -19.38
CA GLY A 306 -36.46 13.09 -19.18
C GLY A 306 -37.24 11.92 -19.77
N LYS A 307 -36.74 10.69 -19.58
CA LYS A 307 -37.49 9.49 -20.00
C LYS A 307 -38.21 8.88 -18.81
N ALA A 308 -39.41 8.33 -19.04
CA ALA A 308 -40.10 7.56 -18.01
C ALA A 308 -39.32 6.26 -17.74
N VAL A 309 -39.26 5.83 -16.49
CA VAL A 309 -38.50 4.66 -16.09
C VAL A 309 -39.37 3.66 -15.33
N VAL A 310 -39.23 2.37 -15.68
CA VAL A 310 -39.73 1.27 -14.87
C VAL A 310 -38.50 0.47 -14.43
N SER A 311 -38.30 0.33 -13.13
CA SER A 311 -37.08 -0.24 -12.52
C SER A 311 -37.36 -1.17 -11.37
N THR A 312 -36.50 -2.16 -11.14
CA THR A 312 -36.43 -2.81 -9.84
C THR A 312 -35.82 -1.87 -8.80
N PRO A 313 -36.10 -2.08 -7.48
CA PRO A 313 -35.73 -1.16 -6.42
C PRO A 313 -34.28 -1.34 -5.95
N TYR A 314 -33.31 -1.35 -6.88
CA TYR A 314 -31.91 -1.28 -6.47
C TYR A 314 -31.57 0.13 -5.94
N TRP A 315 -30.56 0.25 -5.11
CA TRP A 315 -30.30 1.45 -4.29
C TRP A 315 -30.29 2.76 -5.10
N HIS A 316 -29.61 2.80 -6.24
CA HIS A 316 -29.60 4.01 -7.07
C HIS A 316 -30.99 4.33 -7.66
N ALA A 317 -31.74 3.30 -8.06
CA ALA A 317 -33.09 3.50 -8.59
C ALA A 317 -34.07 3.97 -7.52
N GLN A 318 -33.99 3.44 -6.30
CA GLN A 318 -34.80 3.91 -5.17
C GLN A 318 -34.59 5.41 -4.92
N GLU A 319 -33.36 5.91 -5.04
CA GLU A 319 -33.04 7.32 -4.80
C GLU A 319 -33.48 8.22 -5.98
N LEU A 320 -33.12 7.86 -7.21
CA LEU A 320 -33.44 8.69 -8.38
C LEU A 320 -34.93 8.72 -8.70
N LEU A 321 -35.62 7.59 -8.58
CA LEU A 321 -37.02 7.44 -8.98
C LEU A 321 -38.02 7.76 -7.85
N ALA A 322 -37.53 8.20 -6.68
CA ALA A 322 -38.39 8.66 -5.58
C ALA A 322 -39.35 9.80 -6.03
N ASP A 323 -40.35 10.07 -5.21
CA ASP A 323 -41.25 11.20 -5.39
C ASP A 323 -42.00 11.26 -6.75
N GLY A 324 -42.33 10.08 -7.32
CA GLY A 324 -43.06 9.95 -8.55
C GLY A 324 -42.26 10.22 -9.83
N ARG A 325 -40.93 10.18 -9.76
CA ARG A 325 -40.02 10.36 -10.90
C ARG A 325 -39.76 9.07 -11.70
N GLY A 326 -40.44 7.96 -11.33
CA GLY A 326 -40.41 6.67 -12.00
C GLY A 326 -41.24 5.64 -11.27
N ILE A 327 -41.40 4.45 -11.84
CA ILE A 327 -42.12 3.33 -11.24
C ILE A 327 -41.14 2.28 -10.78
N LEU A 328 -41.22 1.88 -9.49
CA LEU A 328 -40.44 0.79 -8.93
C LEU A 328 -41.31 -0.47 -8.85
N VAL A 329 -40.76 -1.61 -9.33
CA VAL A 329 -41.42 -2.91 -9.38
C VAL A 329 -40.58 -3.96 -8.63
N PRO A 330 -41.19 -5.03 -8.07
CA PRO A 330 -40.43 -6.09 -7.40
C PRO A 330 -39.39 -6.76 -8.32
N PHE A 331 -38.31 -7.29 -7.72
CA PHE A 331 -37.33 -8.09 -8.46
C PHE A 331 -37.97 -9.35 -9.06
N ARG A 332 -37.58 -9.71 -10.27
CA ARG A 332 -38.01 -10.93 -10.97
C ARG A 332 -39.53 -11.10 -11.12
N ASP A 333 -40.24 -9.99 -11.25
CA ASP A 333 -41.69 -9.97 -11.43
C ASP A 333 -42.09 -9.40 -12.80
N PRO A 334 -42.28 -10.27 -13.83
CA PRO A 334 -42.69 -9.82 -15.18
C PRO A 334 -44.06 -9.14 -15.18
N HIS A 335 -44.97 -9.62 -14.32
CA HIS A 335 -46.32 -9.04 -14.24
C HIS A 335 -46.29 -7.60 -13.72
N ALA A 336 -45.53 -7.35 -12.66
CA ALA A 336 -45.36 -5.99 -12.15
C ALA A 336 -44.67 -5.06 -13.17
N ILE A 337 -43.69 -5.56 -13.94
CA ILE A 337 -43.11 -4.78 -15.05
C ILE A 337 -44.20 -4.45 -16.09
N ALA A 338 -45.01 -5.42 -16.50
CA ALA A 338 -46.08 -5.18 -17.46
C ALA A 338 -47.09 -4.16 -16.93
N GLN A 339 -47.48 -4.26 -15.67
CA GLN A 339 -48.38 -3.27 -15.04
C GLN A 339 -47.77 -1.86 -15.04
N GLY A 340 -46.47 -1.74 -14.67
CA GLY A 340 -45.78 -0.45 -14.64
C GLY A 340 -45.66 0.20 -16.03
N VAL A 341 -45.37 -0.59 -17.07
CA VAL A 341 -45.32 -0.12 -18.45
C VAL A 341 -46.74 0.31 -18.93
N CYS A 342 -47.76 -0.56 -18.72
CA CYS A 342 -49.13 -0.23 -19.10
C CYS A 342 -49.67 0.99 -18.36
N ALA A 343 -49.30 1.22 -17.10
CA ALA A 343 -49.70 2.43 -16.38
C ALA A 343 -49.26 3.72 -17.10
N TYR A 344 -48.05 3.73 -17.66
CA TYR A 344 -47.61 4.87 -18.50
C TYR A 344 -48.27 4.92 -19.87
N LEU A 345 -48.53 3.77 -20.50
CA LEU A 345 -49.15 3.73 -21.83
C LEU A 345 -50.64 4.05 -21.82
N ASP A 346 -51.32 3.72 -20.71
CA ASP A 346 -52.75 4.02 -20.51
C ASP A 346 -53.00 5.49 -20.09
N ASP A 347 -52.01 6.13 -19.45
CA ASP A 347 -52.14 7.52 -18.98
C ASP A 347 -51.01 8.42 -19.52
N PRO A 348 -51.21 9.05 -20.67
CA PRO A 348 -50.25 9.97 -21.26
C PRO A 348 -49.92 11.19 -20.38
N ILE A 349 -50.81 11.59 -19.46
CA ILE A 349 -50.57 12.70 -18.53
C ILE A 349 -49.57 12.26 -17.46
N LEU A 350 -49.75 11.07 -16.92
CA LEU A 350 -48.78 10.48 -15.97
C LEU A 350 -47.40 10.32 -16.63
N LEU A 351 -47.36 9.77 -17.84
CA LEU A 351 -46.14 9.63 -18.62
C LEU A 351 -45.40 10.95 -18.78
N GLN A 352 -46.09 11.98 -19.26
CA GLN A 352 -45.51 13.29 -19.50
C GLN A 352 -45.07 13.98 -18.21
N LYS A 353 -45.88 13.94 -17.15
CA LYS A 353 -45.54 14.46 -15.84
C LYS A 353 -44.26 13.80 -15.25
N THR A 354 -44.16 12.46 -15.33
CA THR A 354 -42.99 11.74 -14.88
C THR A 354 -41.72 12.14 -15.64
N ARG A 355 -41.85 12.28 -16.98
CA ARG A 355 -40.74 12.71 -17.84
C ARG A 355 -40.25 14.13 -17.49
N GLU A 356 -41.17 15.07 -17.28
CA GLU A 356 -40.82 16.44 -16.87
C GLU A 356 -40.14 16.51 -15.51
N GLN A 357 -40.65 15.77 -14.53
CA GLN A 357 -40.06 15.69 -13.20
C GLN A 357 -38.65 15.09 -13.24
N ALA A 358 -38.43 14.02 -14.00
CA ALA A 358 -37.12 13.42 -14.20
C ALA A 358 -36.14 14.40 -14.89
N TYR A 359 -36.60 15.07 -15.95
CA TYR A 359 -35.80 16.07 -16.68
C TYR A 359 -35.35 17.22 -15.77
N LEU A 360 -36.27 17.81 -15.01
CA LEU A 360 -35.97 18.93 -14.12
C LEU A 360 -34.98 18.52 -13.00
N ALA A 361 -35.19 17.36 -12.40
CA ALA A 361 -34.26 16.82 -11.40
C ALA A 361 -32.89 16.48 -12.02
N GLY A 362 -32.88 16.05 -13.28
CA GLY A 362 -31.62 15.72 -14.00
C GLY A 362 -30.76 16.94 -14.35
N ARG A 363 -31.26 18.17 -14.25
CA ARG A 363 -30.47 19.38 -14.57
C ARG A 363 -29.28 19.58 -13.61
N GLU A 364 -29.36 19.07 -12.40
CA GLU A 364 -28.23 19.05 -11.46
C GLU A 364 -27.16 18.00 -11.79
N MET A 365 -27.46 17.09 -12.70
CA MET A 365 -26.61 15.96 -13.09
C MET A 365 -25.84 16.21 -14.39
N ILE A 366 -26.16 17.30 -15.15
CA ILE A 366 -25.41 17.59 -16.39
C ILE A 366 -23.94 17.84 -16.12
N TRP A 367 -23.06 17.41 -17.04
CA TRP A 367 -21.63 17.51 -16.88
C TRP A 367 -21.10 18.88 -16.42
N PRO A 368 -21.63 20.04 -16.93
CA PRO A 368 -21.20 21.34 -16.41
C PRO A 368 -21.50 21.55 -14.92
N ALA A 369 -22.66 21.11 -14.42
CA ALA A 369 -23.01 21.21 -13.01
C ALA A 369 -22.18 20.25 -12.14
N VAL A 370 -21.97 19.03 -12.62
CA VAL A 370 -21.13 18.02 -11.97
C VAL A 370 -19.67 18.47 -11.91
N ALA A 371 -19.12 19.00 -13.00
CA ALA A 371 -17.75 19.54 -13.05
C ALA A 371 -17.52 20.63 -11.99
N GLN A 372 -18.49 21.54 -11.80
CA GLN A 372 -18.40 22.57 -10.78
C GLN A 372 -18.31 21.98 -9.37
N ARG A 373 -19.08 20.93 -9.06
CA ARG A 373 -19.03 20.24 -7.76
C ARG A 373 -17.69 19.50 -7.57
N TYR A 374 -17.10 18.93 -8.64
CA TYR A 374 -15.75 18.36 -8.57
C TYR A 374 -14.70 19.42 -8.29
N ILE A 375 -14.76 20.58 -8.96
CA ILE A 375 -13.86 21.71 -8.71
C ILE A 375 -13.95 22.17 -7.26
N GLU A 376 -15.14 22.29 -6.70
CA GLU A 376 -15.36 22.62 -5.29
C GLU A 376 -14.77 21.55 -4.35
N SER A 377 -14.89 20.26 -4.69
CA SER A 377 -14.29 19.16 -3.96
C SER A 377 -12.75 19.25 -4.00
N PHE A 378 -12.15 19.56 -5.16
CA PHE A 378 -10.71 19.76 -5.31
C PHE A 378 -10.19 20.94 -4.47
N GLN A 379 -10.92 22.06 -4.47
CA GLN A 379 -10.58 23.23 -3.66
C GLN A 379 -10.65 22.90 -2.16
N ARG A 380 -11.70 22.18 -1.72
CA ARG A 380 -11.81 21.70 -0.32
C ARG A 380 -10.68 20.75 0.04
N ALA A 381 -10.37 19.76 -0.81
CA ALA A 381 -9.26 18.84 -0.59
C ALA A 381 -7.92 19.58 -0.43
N SER A 382 -7.68 20.59 -1.27
CA SER A 382 -6.48 21.43 -1.20
C SER A 382 -6.43 22.28 0.08
N ALA A 383 -7.57 22.85 0.50
CA ALA A 383 -7.68 23.62 1.73
C ALA A 383 -7.49 22.73 2.97
N ASP A 384 -8.14 21.56 3.02
CA ASP A 384 -8.02 20.57 4.08
C ASP A 384 -6.57 20.08 4.21
N ARG A 385 -5.88 19.83 3.08
CA ARG A 385 -4.48 19.44 3.04
C ARG A 385 -3.54 20.54 3.54
N LYS A 386 -3.82 21.82 3.22
CA LYS A 386 -3.04 22.97 3.73
C LYS A 386 -3.26 23.16 5.22
N ALA A 387 -4.49 23.01 5.70
CA ALA A 387 -4.84 23.12 7.12
C ALA A 387 -4.28 21.96 7.95
N THR A 388 -4.25 20.77 7.38
CA THR A 388 -3.69 19.56 7.99
C THR A 388 -2.70 18.92 7.01
N PRO A 389 -1.49 19.48 6.89
CA PRO A 389 -0.49 18.90 5.99
C PRO A 389 -0.32 17.42 6.37
N ARG A 390 -0.48 16.51 5.41
CA ARG A 390 0.11 15.19 5.62
C ARG A 390 1.58 15.48 5.89
N LYS A 391 2.05 15.15 7.08
CA LYS A 391 3.48 14.97 7.28
C LYS A 391 3.89 14.08 6.13
N ALA A 392 4.87 14.50 5.33
CA ALA A 392 5.24 13.86 4.06
C ALA A 392 5.45 12.34 4.20
N PHE A 393 5.53 11.91 5.41
CA PHE A 393 5.45 10.55 5.89
C PHE A 393 4.67 10.62 7.21
N ALA A 394 3.39 10.29 7.20
CA ALA A 394 2.73 9.86 8.43
C ALA A 394 3.56 8.68 8.91
N GLY A 395 4.33 8.87 9.99
CA GLY A 395 5.22 7.85 10.49
C GLY A 395 4.43 6.55 10.63
N TRP A 396 4.88 5.52 9.94
CA TRP A 396 4.37 4.18 10.14
C TRP A 396 4.64 3.85 11.59
N THR A 397 3.61 3.76 12.41
CA THR A 397 3.77 3.16 13.72
C THR A 397 3.16 1.78 13.67
N LEU A 398 3.88 0.78 14.17
CA LEU A 398 3.35 -0.57 14.32
C LEU A 398 2.17 -0.59 15.31
N ALA A 399 2.00 0.46 16.12
CA ALA A 399 0.81 0.65 16.94
C ALA A 399 -0.46 0.95 16.12
N SER A 400 -0.31 1.69 15.00
CA SER A 400 -1.42 1.94 14.07
C SER A 400 -1.59 0.83 13.02
N ARG A 401 -0.57 -0.03 12.86
CA ARG A 401 -0.53 -1.15 11.90
C ARG A 401 0.30 -2.29 12.45
N PRO A 402 -0.21 -3.06 13.42
CA PRO A 402 0.58 -4.07 14.11
C PRO A 402 1.12 -5.21 13.23
N TYR A 403 0.68 -5.31 11.98
CA TYR A 403 1.01 -6.41 11.07
C TYR A 403 1.69 -5.99 9.76
N ASP A 404 2.06 -4.72 9.59
CA ASP A 404 2.61 -4.20 8.32
C ASP A 404 4.06 -3.68 8.51
N LEU A 405 5.03 -4.59 8.51
CA LEU A 405 6.43 -4.20 8.37
C LEU A 405 6.68 -3.59 6.98
N PRO A 406 7.61 -2.63 6.84
CA PRO A 406 8.00 -2.11 5.54
C PRO A 406 8.49 -3.22 4.60
N PRO A 407 8.23 -3.14 3.29
CA PRO A 407 8.80 -4.09 2.35
C PRO A 407 10.33 -3.96 2.33
N LEU A 408 11.01 -5.10 2.29
CA LEU A 408 12.47 -5.14 2.17
C LEU A 408 12.91 -4.57 0.81
N ARG A 409 13.78 -3.56 0.82
CA ARG A 409 14.32 -2.92 -0.39
C ARG A 409 15.84 -2.78 -0.27
N LEU A 410 16.58 -3.60 -1.01
CA LEU A 410 18.05 -3.61 -0.99
C LEU A 410 18.70 -2.68 -2.03
N ASN A 411 17.92 -1.89 -2.75
CA ASN A 411 18.44 -1.08 -3.86
C ASN A 411 19.61 -0.17 -3.43
N HIS A 412 19.54 0.41 -2.25
CA HIS A 412 20.60 1.28 -1.74
C HIS A 412 21.84 0.46 -1.34
N ILE A 413 21.66 -0.67 -0.65
CA ILE A 413 22.77 -1.58 -0.30
C ILE A 413 23.50 -2.07 -1.56
N VAL A 414 22.74 -2.46 -2.58
CA VAL A 414 23.34 -2.87 -3.87
C VAL A 414 24.10 -1.72 -4.54
N ARG A 415 23.58 -0.49 -4.46
CA ARG A 415 24.24 0.71 -4.98
C ARG A 415 25.52 1.04 -4.21
N MET A 416 25.51 0.84 -2.89
CA MET A 416 26.65 1.05 -2.01
C MET A 416 27.70 -0.06 -2.10
N SER A 417 27.47 -1.13 -2.86
CA SER A 417 28.35 -2.30 -2.94
C SER A 417 28.93 -2.46 -4.34
N ASP A 418 30.16 -2.94 -4.39
CA ASP A 418 30.83 -3.37 -5.62
C ASP A 418 31.43 -4.78 -5.48
N GLY A 419 32.35 -5.17 -6.38
CA GLY A 419 33.04 -6.47 -6.31
C GLY A 419 34.09 -6.58 -5.20
N THR A 420 34.29 -5.53 -4.38
CA THR A 420 35.20 -5.50 -3.23
C THR A 420 34.46 -5.68 -1.92
N GLY A 421 33.36 -4.93 -1.76
CA GLY A 421 32.57 -4.88 -0.54
C GLY A 421 31.56 -3.74 -0.58
N ILE A 422 31.09 -3.33 0.62
CA ILE A 422 30.21 -2.17 0.79
C ILE A 422 31.04 -0.94 1.19
N PHE A 423 30.79 0.21 0.52
CA PHE A 423 31.38 1.51 0.88
C PHE A 423 30.81 2.00 2.21
N GLN A 424 31.67 2.64 3.04
CA GLN A 424 31.29 3.12 4.37
C GLN A 424 30.23 4.22 4.33
N HIS A 425 30.46 5.25 3.50
CA HIS A 425 29.69 6.48 3.52
C HIS A 425 29.06 6.81 2.16
N ALA A 426 27.97 7.57 2.21
CA ALA A 426 27.36 8.17 1.07
C ALA A 426 27.29 9.70 1.25
N THR A 427 27.35 10.43 0.15
CA THR A 427 26.90 11.83 0.10
C THR A 427 25.46 11.79 -0.41
N PHE A 428 24.53 12.16 0.43
CA PHE A 428 23.12 11.84 0.28
C PHE A 428 22.92 10.31 0.11
N ASN A 429 22.53 9.86 -1.06
CA ASN A 429 22.37 8.42 -1.39
C ASN A 429 23.36 7.95 -2.46
N VAL A 430 24.46 8.69 -2.70
CA VAL A 430 25.50 8.36 -3.68
C VAL A 430 26.76 7.90 -2.94
N PRO A 431 27.33 6.69 -3.26
CA PRO A 431 28.52 6.19 -2.59
C PRO A 431 29.70 7.19 -2.62
N ASN A 432 30.31 7.41 -1.47
CA ASN A 432 31.51 8.26 -1.36
C ASN A 432 32.78 7.40 -1.44
N PHE A 433 33.39 7.33 -2.61
CA PHE A 433 34.57 6.51 -2.87
C PHE A 433 35.80 6.95 -2.10
N HIS A 434 35.87 8.20 -1.62
CA HIS A 434 36.99 8.70 -0.84
C HIS A 434 37.13 7.99 0.51
N GLU A 435 36.02 7.56 1.08
CA GLU A 435 36.00 6.90 2.41
C GLU A 435 36.30 5.38 2.32
N GLY A 436 36.25 4.78 1.12
CA GLY A 436 36.56 3.38 0.91
C GLY A 436 35.63 2.42 1.66
N TYR A 437 36.22 1.36 2.19
CA TYR A 437 35.52 0.23 2.82
C TYR A 437 36.00 0.02 4.24
N CYS A 438 35.15 -0.57 5.09
CA CYS A 438 35.56 -1.06 6.40
C CYS A 438 35.08 -2.50 6.70
N THR A 439 35.82 -3.19 7.52
CA THR A 439 35.48 -4.54 7.99
C THR A 439 34.17 -4.56 8.76
N ASP A 440 33.89 -3.51 9.53
CA ASP A 440 32.74 -3.39 10.38
C ASP A 440 31.43 -3.42 9.56
N ASP A 441 31.35 -2.64 8.47
CA ASP A 441 30.16 -2.60 7.61
C ASP A 441 30.04 -3.83 6.72
N ASN A 442 31.17 -4.38 6.23
CA ASN A 442 31.15 -5.63 5.48
C ASN A 442 30.71 -6.81 6.35
N ALA A 443 31.03 -6.80 7.65
CA ALA A 443 30.55 -7.78 8.62
C ALA A 443 29.03 -7.68 8.81
N ARG A 444 28.48 -6.47 9.03
CA ARG A 444 27.03 -6.24 9.13
C ARG A 444 26.31 -6.65 7.85
N ALA A 445 26.87 -6.33 6.68
CA ALA A 445 26.29 -6.67 5.39
C ALA A 445 26.25 -8.19 5.16
N LEU A 446 27.30 -8.93 5.58
CA LEU A 446 27.29 -10.39 5.55
C LEU A 446 26.20 -10.97 6.46
N ILE A 447 26.08 -10.49 7.71
CA ILE A 447 25.01 -10.92 8.62
C ILE A 447 23.64 -10.72 7.96
N LEU A 448 23.40 -9.55 7.37
CA LEU A 448 22.12 -9.26 6.69
C LEU A 448 21.83 -10.25 5.56
N CYS A 449 22.80 -10.52 4.68
CA CYS A 449 22.61 -11.47 3.59
C CYS A 449 22.22 -12.86 4.11
N ILE A 450 22.89 -13.34 5.15
CA ILE A 450 22.63 -14.67 5.75
C ILE A 450 21.24 -14.71 6.43
N LEU A 451 20.83 -13.65 7.12
CA LEU A 451 19.48 -13.58 7.70
C LEU A 451 18.40 -13.56 6.62
N LEU A 452 18.63 -12.87 5.50
CA LEU A 452 17.67 -12.82 4.38
C LEU A 452 17.63 -14.13 3.60
N GLU A 453 18.73 -14.87 3.49
CA GLU A 453 18.79 -16.22 2.96
C GLU A 453 17.88 -17.17 3.78
N GLU A 454 17.93 -17.11 5.10
CA GLU A 454 17.10 -17.92 6.00
C GLU A 454 15.62 -17.54 5.97
N LEU A 455 15.29 -16.23 5.82
CA LEU A 455 13.90 -15.76 5.69
C LEU A 455 13.23 -16.25 4.40
N GLY A 456 14.01 -16.47 3.34
CA GLY A 456 13.49 -16.87 2.04
C GLY A 456 12.64 -15.80 1.31
N GLY A 457 12.23 -16.09 0.10
CA GLY A 457 11.32 -15.22 -0.65
C GLY A 457 12.04 -14.17 -1.50
N ARG A 458 11.87 -12.89 -1.22
CA ARG A 458 12.55 -11.78 -1.92
C ARG A 458 13.56 -11.12 -0.99
N PRO A 459 14.78 -10.77 -1.42
CA PRO A 459 15.32 -10.67 -2.79
C PRO A 459 15.74 -12.00 -3.42
N PRO A 460 16.10 -12.00 -4.73
CA PRO A 460 16.56 -13.23 -5.41
C PRO A 460 17.76 -13.85 -4.73
N GLU A 461 17.76 -15.17 -4.55
CA GLU A 461 18.83 -15.94 -3.91
C GLU A 461 20.20 -15.69 -4.56
N GLU A 462 20.27 -15.60 -5.90
CA GLU A 462 21.50 -15.30 -6.65
C GLU A 462 22.12 -13.94 -6.27
N LEU A 463 21.27 -12.92 -5.95
CA LEU A 463 21.75 -11.62 -5.50
C LEU A 463 22.37 -11.75 -4.11
N LEU A 464 21.70 -12.45 -3.19
CA LEU A 464 22.19 -12.65 -1.81
C LEU A 464 23.49 -13.44 -1.80
N ASP A 465 23.58 -14.53 -2.55
CA ASP A 465 24.79 -15.35 -2.66
C ASP A 465 25.97 -14.55 -3.19
N ARG A 466 25.77 -13.77 -4.26
CA ARG A 466 26.80 -12.90 -4.82
C ARG A 466 27.28 -11.85 -3.81
N GLN A 467 26.37 -11.18 -3.10
CA GLN A 467 26.71 -10.16 -2.11
C GLN A 467 27.44 -10.81 -0.90
N ALA A 468 26.90 -11.89 -0.37
CA ALA A 468 27.52 -12.64 0.73
C ALA A 468 28.93 -13.12 0.37
N THR A 469 29.14 -13.62 -0.86
CA THR A 469 30.47 -14.02 -1.36
C THR A 469 31.43 -12.82 -1.35
N SER A 470 31.02 -11.65 -1.82
CA SER A 470 31.87 -10.45 -1.85
C SER A 470 32.25 -10.00 -0.42
N TYR A 471 31.30 -9.94 0.50
CA TYR A 471 31.57 -9.54 1.87
C TYR A 471 32.43 -10.57 2.62
N LEU A 472 32.19 -11.86 2.42
CA LEU A 472 33.02 -12.90 2.99
C LEU A 472 34.46 -12.89 2.45
N ALA A 473 34.62 -12.64 1.15
CA ALA A 473 35.95 -12.48 0.53
C ALA A 473 36.69 -11.27 1.12
N PHE A 474 35.96 -10.14 1.36
CA PHE A 474 36.53 -8.98 2.04
C PHE A 474 37.03 -9.35 3.44
N LEU A 475 36.21 -10.01 4.27
CA LEU A 475 36.58 -10.44 5.62
C LEU A 475 37.77 -11.42 5.59
N SER A 476 37.82 -12.32 4.63
CA SER A 476 38.94 -13.23 4.42
C SER A 476 40.25 -12.49 4.15
N ALA A 477 40.19 -11.45 3.30
CA ALA A 477 41.34 -10.60 2.98
C ALA A 477 41.72 -9.66 4.14
N ALA A 478 40.75 -9.29 4.98
CA ALA A 478 40.99 -8.44 6.15
C ALA A 478 41.80 -9.14 7.24
N LEU A 479 41.72 -10.49 7.36
CA LEU A 479 42.43 -11.24 8.37
C LEU A 479 43.93 -11.23 8.08
N ASN A 480 44.70 -10.56 8.92
CA ASN A 480 46.15 -10.60 8.89
C ASN A 480 46.64 -12.00 9.30
N GLN A 481 47.38 -12.68 8.43
CA GLN A 481 47.77 -14.08 8.62
C GLN A 481 48.86 -14.28 9.71
N GLU A 482 49.59 -13.20 10.06
CA GLU A 482 50.66 -13.24 11.07
C GLU A 482 50.12 -12.96 12.47
N THR A 483 49.28 -11.92 12.59
CA THR A 483 48.74 -11.44 13.86
C THR A 483 47.40 -12.07 14.25
N HIS A 484 46.71 -12.68 13.30
CA HIS A 484 45.32 -13.16 13.41
C HIS A 484 44.31 -12.07 13.81
N ARG A 485 44.65 -10.78 13.60
CA ARG A 485 43.79 -9.62 13.79
C ARG A 485 43.16 -9.23 12.44
N PHE A 486 41.89 -8.83 12.45
CA PHE A 486 41.28 -8.21 11.29
C PHE A 486 41.73 -6.76 11.18
N ARG A 487 42.11 -6.34 9.96
CA ARG A 487 42.25 -4.93 9.57
C ARG A 487 40.86 -4.32 9.44
N ASN A 488 40.71 -3.01 9.65
CA ASN A 488 39.38 -2.37 9.50
C ASN A 488 39.25 -1.62 8.18
N PHE A 489 40.16 -0.69 7.89
CA PHE A 489 39.97 0.27 6.80
C PHE A 489 40.74 -0.11 5.54
N MET A 490 40.02 -0.09 4.40
CA MET A 490 40.57 -0.26 3.06
C MET A 490 40.21 0.90 2.16
N SER A 491 41.21 1.51 1.48
CA SER A 491 40.94 2.53 0.48
C SER A 491 40.19 1.99 -0.73
N HIS A 492 39.54 2.85 -1.53
CA HIS A 492 38.93 2.46 -2.80
C HIS A 492 39.96 1.81 -3.76
N GLY A 493 41.24 2.17 -3.67
CA GLY A 493 42.33 1.50 -4.41
C GLY A 493 42.74 0.13 -3.86
N ARG A 494 41.99 -0.46 -2.94
CA ARG A 494 42.20 -1.79 -2.31
C ARG A 494 43.51 -1.88 -1.52
N GLN A 495 43.93 -0.77 -0.92
CA GLN A 495 45.09 -0.78 0.00
C GLN A 495 44.59 -0.75 1.45
N TRP A 496 45.07 -1.66 2.28
CA TRP A 496 44.80 -1.60 3.72
C TRP A 496 45.51 -0.39 4.31
N LEU A 497 44.80 0.34 5.17
CA LEU A 497 45.30 1.57 5.78
C LEU A 497 45.98 1.32 7.16
N GLU A 498 45.84 0.10 7.67
CA GLU A 498 46.36 -0.31 8.96
C GLU A 498 46.69 -1.81 9.01
N GLU A 499 47.53 -2.24 9.90
CA GLU A 499 47.88 -3.65 10.09
C GLU A 499 46.90 -4.42 11.00
N ALA A 500 46.23 -3.71 11.92
CA ALA A 500 45.23 -4.24 12.81
C ALA A 500 44.16 -3.18 13.10
N GLY A 501 42.87 -3.53 12.95
CA GLY A 501 41.76 -2.69 13.29
C GLY A 501 41.48 -2.65 14.80
N SER A 502 40.41 -1.92 15.17
CA SER A 502 39.94 -1.84 16.56
C SER A 502 39.55 -3.23 17.12
N GLU A 503 39.44 -3.35 18.44
CA GLU A 503 38.90 -4.55 19.07
C GLU A 503 37.45 -4.82 18.63
N ASP A 504 36.65 -3.75 18.49
CA ASP A 504 35.24 -3.82 18.11
C ASP A 504 35.06 -4.30 16.67
N SER A 505 35.85 -3.78 15.70
CA SER A 505 35.79 -4.23 14.31
C SER A 505 36.19 -5.69 14.15
N HIS A 506 37.22 -6.14 14.90
CA HIS A 506 37.63 -7.55 14.96
C HIS A 506 36.48 -8.44 15.47
N ALA A 507 35.89 -8.07 16.61
CA ALA A 507 34.80 -8.83 17.21
C ALA A 507 33.54 -8.86 16.35
N ARG A 508 33.25 -7.77 15.62
CA ARG A 508 32.13 -7.72 14.69
C ARG A 508 32.36 -8.62 13.48
N ALA A 509 33.61 -8.72 12.99
CA ALA A 509 34.00 -9.72 11.99
C ALA A 509 33.75 -11.16 12.50
N LEU A 510 34.10 -11.45 13.76
CA LEU A 510 33.79 -12.75 14.35
C LEU A 510 32.29 -13.00 14.46
N TRP A 511 31.50 -11.97 14.81
CA TRP A 511 30.04 -12.13 14.81
C TRP A 511 29.50 -12.50 13.42
N ALA A 512 29.94 -11.82 12.37
CA ALA A 512 29.50 -12.12 11.00
C ALA A 512 29.94 -13.53 10.56
N LEU A 513 31.17 -13.91 10.86
CA LEU A 513 31.69 -15.24 10.52
C LEU A 513 30.97 -16.35 11.30
N GLY A 514 30.68 -16.13 12.59
CA GLY A 514 29.87 -17.04 13.39
C GLY A 514 28.46 -17.22 12.81
N THR A 515 27.82 -16.12 12.43
CA THR A 515 26.49 -16.13 11.78
C THR A 515 26.52 -16.91 10.47
N CYS A 516 27.49 -16.63 9.61
CA CYS A 516 27.64 -17.31 8.33
C CYS A 516 27.95 -18.82 8.51
N ALA A 517 28.83 -19.18 9.44
CA ALA A 517 29.15 -20.58 9.74
C ALA A 517 27.92 -21.35 10.29
N GLY A 518 27.09 -20.70 11.10
CA GLY A 518 25.95 -21.31 11.77
C GLY A 518 24.69 -21.40 10.93
N ARG A 519 24.45 -20.44 10.03
CA ARG A 519 23.16 -20.26 9.36
C ARG A 519 23.19 -20.37 7.85
N SER A 520 24.29 -20.04 7.13
CA SER A 520 24.28 -20.02 5.65
C SER A 520 23.88 -21.37 5.06
N HIS A 521 23.19 -21.36 3.94
CA HIS A 521 22.87 -22.55 3.16
C HIS A 521 24.02 -22.98 2.23
N ASN A 522 24.97 -22.08 1.94
CA ASN A 522 26.13 -22.35 1.10
C ASN A 522 27.27 -23.02 1.91
N GLU A 523 27.59 -24.27 1.60
CA GLU A 523 28.65 -25.03 2.30
C GLU A 523 30.03 -24.37 2.20
N GLY A 524 30.37 -23.74 1.08
CA GLY A 524 31.64 -23.02 0.89
C GLY A 524 31.77 -21.84 1.85
N HIS A 525 30.69 -21.06 1.98
CA HIS A 525 30.61 -19.94 2.92
C HIS A 525 30.72 -20.44 4.37
N GLN A 526 30.01 -21.51 4.73
CA GLN A 526 30.08 -22.10 6.08
C GLN A 526 31.49 -22.53 6.45
N ARG A 527 32.16 -23.29 5.54
CA ARG A 527 33.50 -23.83 5.80
C ARG A 527 34.54 -22.73 5.94
N LEU A 528 34.53 -21.74 5.02
CA LEU A 528 35.50 -20.64 5.09
C LEU A 528 35.24 -19.79 6.34
N SER A 529 34.01 -19.46 6.65
CA SER A 529 33.65 -18.68 7.83
C SER A 529 34.05 -19.38 9.12
N ALA A 530 33.82 -20.69 9.25
CA ALA A 530 34.23 -21.47 10.41
C ALA A 530 35.76 -21.47 10.59
N GLN A 531 36.54 -21.60 9.50
CA GLN A 531 38.01 -21.55 9.56
C GLN A 531 38.53 -20.18 10.01
N LEU A 532 37.98 -19.09 9.45
CA LEU A 532 38.37 -17.71 9.79
C LEU A 532 37.96 -17.38 11.23
N PHE A 533 36.76 -17.81 11.66
CA PHE A 533 36.26 -17.64 13.03
C PHE A 533 37.19 -18.27 14.06
N VAL A 534 37.51 -19.56 13.92
CA VAL A 534 38.38 -20.28 14.86
C VAL A 534 39.79 -19.70 14.88
N ARG A 535 40.28 -19.19 13.75
CA ARG A 535 41.60 -18.56 13.66
C ARG A 535 41.65 -17.18 14.34
N GLY A 536 40.62 -16.37 14.21
CA GLY A 536 40.56 -15.03 14.84
C GLY A 536 40.16 -15.05 16.32
N LEU A 537 39.43 -16.07 16.78
CA LEU A 537 38.83 -16.11 18.13
C LEU A 537 39.87 -16.01 19.28
N PRO A 538 41.05 -16.67 19.26
CA PRO A 538 41.99 -16.62 20.39
C PRO A 538 42.49 -15.21 20.72
N THR A 539 42.56 -14.30 19.77
CA THR A 539 43.07 -12.93 20.01
C THR A 539 42.18 -12.12 20.95
N VAL A 540 40.88 -12.50 21.09
CA VAL A 540 39.89 -11.79 21.91
C VAL A 540 40.17 -11.90 23.42
N GLU A 541 40.95 -12.89 23.86
CA GLU A 541 41.31 -13.02 25.28
C GLU A 541 42.04 -11.77 25.80
N ALA A 542 42.85 -11.11 24.94
CA ALA A 542 43.59 -9.91 25.26
C ALA A 542 42.76 -8.61 25.17
N PHE A 543 41.53 -8.68 24.70
CA PHE A 543 40.69 -7.48 24.49
C PHE A 543 40.21 -6.93 25.84
N THR A 544 40.06 -5.59 25.83
CA THR A 544 39.61 -4.79 26.99
C THR A 544 38.23 -4.14 26.76
N SER A 545 37.80 -3.99 25.49
CA SER A 545 36.49 -3.43 25.15
C SER A 545 35.35 -4.37 25.53
N PRO A 546 34.41 -3.95 26.40
CA PRO A 546 33.25 -4.76 26.73
C PRO A 546 32.36 -5.05 25.51
N ARG A 547 32.33 -4.13 24.54
CA ARG A 547 31.58 -4.31 23.29
C ARG A 547 32.22 -5.37 22.42
N ALA A 548 33.54 -5.41 22.33
CA ALA A 548 34.24 -6.48 21.63
C ALA A 548 33.97 -7.87 22.28
N TRP A 549 33.87 -7.96 23.60
CA TRP A 549 33.44 -9.20 24.26
C TRP A 549 32.00 -9.56 23.87
N ALA A 550 31.10 -8.58 23.87
CA ALA A 550 29.72 -8.81 23.53
C ALA A 550 29.54 -9.26 22.05
N PHE A 551 30.14 -8.58 21.07
CA PHE A 551 30.07 -8.99 19.66
C PHE A 551 30.67 -10.40 19.45
N THR A 552 31.75 -10.71 20.12
CA THR A 552 32.35 -12.07 20.08
C THR A 552 31.36 -13.11 20.61
N LEU A 553 30.68 -12.84 21.73
CA LEU A 553 29.67 -13.74 22.30
C LEU A 553 28.50 -13.95 21.36
N LEU A 554 28.04 -12.91 20.63
CA LEU A 554 27.03 -13.06 19.58
C LEU A 554 27.51 -13.98 18.46
N GLY A 555 28.77 -13.84 18.03
CA GLY A 555 29.39 -14.73 17.05
C GLY A 555 29.54 -16.18 17.54
N ILE A 556 29.92 -16.36 18.78
CA ILE A 556 30.02 -17.68 19.44
C ILE A 556 28.63 -18.34 19.48
N HIS A 557 27.58 -17.62 19.89
CA HIS A 557 26.21 -18.12 19.90
C HIS A 557 25.81 -18.68 18.53
N GLU A 558 26.02 -17.90 17.46
CA GLU A 558 25.65 -18.30 16.11
C GLU A 558 26.50 -19.49 15.61
N TYR A 559 27.79 -19.53 15.92
CA TYR A 559 28.68 -20.65 15.59
C TYR A 559 28.22 -21.96 16.27
N LEU A 560 27.89 -21.88 17.57
CA LEU A 560 27.49 -23.04 18.38
C LEU A 560 26.12 -23.64 17.93
N ARG A 561 25.31 -22.90 17.23
CA ARG A 561 24.05 -23.45 16.62
C ARG A 561 24.33 -24.67 15.72
N ARG A 562 25.45 -24.65 15.02
CA ARG A 562 25.86 -25.75 14.11
C ARG A 562 26.91 -26.66 14.71
N PHE A 563 27.81 -26.13 15.56
CA PHE A 563 28.94 -26.85 16.15
C PHE A 563 28.82 -26.89 17.67
N PRO A 564 27.74 -27.46 18.22
CA PRO A 564 27.55 -27.52 19.68
C PRO A 564 28.67 -28.36 20.30
N GLY A 565 29.21 -27.91 21.42
CA GLY A 565 30.25 -28.65 22.14
C GLY A 565 31.69 -28.46 21.62
N HIS A 566 31.97 -27.52 20.69
CA HIS A 566 33.33 -27.23 20.23
C HIS A 566 34.18 -26.60 21.35
N PRO A 567 35.19 -27.30 21.94
CA PRO A 567 35.86 -26.84 23.16
C PRO A 567 36.61 -25.51 22.99
N GLN A 568 37.23 -25.29 21.80
CA GLN A 568 37.95 -24.05 21.48
C GLN A 568 37.03 -22.82 21.41
N VAL A 569 35.72 -23.02 21.36
CA VAL A 569 34.70 -21.95 21.29
C VAL A 569 33.95 -21.81 22.63
N LEU A 570 33.71 -22.92 23.32
CA LEU A 570 33.04 -22.92 24.63
C LEU A 570 33.88 -22.28 25.74
N VAL A 571 35.20 -22.46 25.74
CA VAL A 571 36.08 -21.85 26.73
C VAL A 571 36.08 -20.32 26.63
N PRO A 572 36.32 -19.70 25.46
CA PRO A 572 36.14 -18.25 25.31
C PRO A 572 34.73 -17.78 25.65
N CYS A 573 33.67 -18.56 25.34
CA CYS A 573 32.29 -18.22 25.72
C CYS A 573 32.18 -18.01 27.25
N ALA A 574 32.68 -18.95 28.04
CA ALA A 574 32.64 -18.85 29.49
C ALA A 574 33.48 -17.67 30.00
N VAL A 575 34.72 -17.53 29.52
CA VAL A 575 35.63 -16.45 29.93
C VAL A 575 35.04 -15.06 29.63
N LEU A 576 34.46 -14.83 28.46
CA LEU A 576 33.92 -13.53 28.10
C LEU A 576 32.61 -13.23 28.84
N THR A 577 31.79 -14.24 29.11
CA THR A 577 30.60 -14.11 29.95
C THR A 577 30.97 -13.70 31.36
N ASP A 578 31.99 -14.39 31.96
CA ASP A 578 32.49 -14.06 33.29
C ASP A 578 33.11 -12.65 33.36
N LYS A 579 33.84 -12.21 32.31
CA LYS A 579 34.35 -10.83 32.21
C LYS A 579 33.23 -9.79 32.25
N LEU A 580 32.14 -9.99 31.50
CA LEU A 580 30.99 -9.06 31.51
C LEU A 580 30.27 -9.06 32.88
N VAL A 581 30.08 -10.23 33.50
CA VAL A 581 29.49 -10.34 34.86
C VAL A 581 30.39 -9.65 35.90
N ALA A 582 31.68 -9.85 35.84
CA ALA A 582 32.62 -9.19 36.73
C ALA A 582 32.62 -7.68 36.55
N LEU A 583 32.58 -7.19 35.32
CA LEU A 583 32.50 -5.76 35.02
C LEU A 583 31.22 -5.14 35.59
N TRP A 584 30.08 -5.80 35.41
CA TRP A 584 28.82 -5.36 36.00
C TRP A 584 28.88 -5.31 37.52
N ARG A 585 29.35 -6.34 38.17
CA ARG A 585 29.54 -6.38 39.66
C ARG A 585 30.41 -5.25 40.16
N ALA A 586 31.43 -4.86 39.41
CA ALA A 586 32.34 -3.80 39.80
C ALA A 586 31.73 -2.39 39.63
N CYS A 587 30.80 -2.22 38.71
CA CYS A 587 30.27 -0.89 38.34
C CYS A 587 28.83 -0.66 38.79
N ALA A 588 27.98 -1.68 38.82
CA ALA A 588 26.55 -1.52 39.03
C ALA A 588 26.20 -1.07 40.46
N THR A 589 25.16 -0.23 40.55
CA THR A 589 24.49 0.16 41.79
C THR A 589 23.00 0.01 41.62
N GLU A 590 22.21 0.18 42.69
CA GLU A 590 20.75 0.08 42.63
C GLU A 590 20.14 1.09 41.61
N ASP A 591 20.67 2.32 41.60
CA ASP A 591 20.22 3.38 40.66
C ASP A 591 20.90 3.32 39.30
N TRP A 592 22.00 2.57 39.15
CA TRP A 592 22.81 2.42 37.95
C TRP A 592 23.16 0.95 37.69
N PRO A 593 22.24 0.09 37.31
CA PRO A 593 22.48 -1.32 37.06
C PRO A 593 23.13 -1.54 35.69
N TRP A 594 24.33 -0.98 35.53
CA TRP A 594 25.03 -0.89 34.25
C TRP A 594 26.50 -1.29 34.39
N PHE A 595 27.12 -1.67 33.27
CA PHE A 595 28.46 -2.24 33.16
C PHE A 595 29.59 -1.21 33.34
N GLU A 596 29.34 0.04 32.95
CA GLU A 596 30.35 1.10 32.85
C GLU A 596 29.85 2.36 33.56
N PRO A 597 30.76 3.31 33.91
CA PRO A 597 30.36 4.61 34.46
C PRO A 597 29.56 5.49 33.49
N ILE A 598 29.56 5.12 32.19
CA ILE A 598 28.91 5.81 31.12
C ILE A 598 28.16 4.81 30.22
N ALA A 599 26.93 5.11 29.85
CA ALA A 599 26.24 4.42 28.77
C ALA A 599 26.49 5.18 27.46
N SER A 600 27.28 4.62 26.55
CA SER A 600 27.78 5.32 25.36
C SER A 600 27.11 4.86 24.08
N TYR A 601 27.66 3.85 23.40
CA TYR A 601 27.13 3.40 22.10
C TYR A 601 26.90 1.89 22.07
N ASP A 602 26.03 1.43 21.18
CA ASP A 602 25.70 0.01 20.96
C ASP A 602 25.36 -0.73 22.29
N ASN A 603 24.70 0.01 23.18
CA ASN A 603 24.56 -0.32 24.60
C ASN A 603 23.85 -1.66 24.81
N ALA A 604 22.76 -1.90 24.11
CA ALA A 604 21.93 -3.09 24.31
C ALA A 604 22.65 -4.40 23.95
N ARG A 605 23.81 -4.35 23.24
CA ARG A 605 24.60 -5.53 22.90
C ARG A 605 25.22 -6.20 24.14
N LEU A 606 25.59 -5.41 25.16
CA LEU A 606 26.08 -5.97 26.42
C LEU A 606 25.02 -6.83 27.09
N CYS A 607 23.78 -6.34 27.12
CA CYS A 607 22.66 -7.09 27.66
C CYS A 607 22.33 -8.33 26.82
N GLN A 608 22.29 -8.19 25.49
CA GLN A 608 22.04 -9.31 24.58
C GLN A 608 23.06 -10.44 24.75
N ALA A 609 24.35 -10.10 24.85
CA ALA A 609 25.40 -11.06 25.00
C ALA A 609 25.29 -11.89 26.31
N LEU A 610 24.90 -11.25 27.43
CA LEU A 610 24.67 -11.95 28.69
C LEU A 610 23.40 -12.81 28.67
N ILE A 611 22.33 -12.35 28.02
CA ILE A 611 21.12 -13.16 27.85
C ILE A 611 21.45 -14.44 27.07
N LEU A 612 22.22 -14.35 25.99
CA LEU A 612 22.63 -15.50 25.20
C LEU A 612 23.66 -16.38 25.95
N GLY A 613 24.66 -15.77 26.58
CA GLY A 613 25.65 -16.50 27.39
C GLY A 613 25.00 -17.30 28.51
N GLY A 614 24.03 -16.73 29.22
CA GLY A 614 23.27 -17.38 30.26
C GLY A 614 22.38 -18.54 29.80
N GLN A 615 22.02 -18.59 28.52
CA GLN A 615 21.28 -19.70 27.92
C GLN A 615 22.18 -20.87 27.50
N TRP A 616 23.38 -20.60 26.96
CA TRP A 616 24.34 -21.63 26.54
C TRP A 616 25.12 -22.25 27.68
N LEU A 617 25.37 -21.45 28.69
CA LEU A 617 26.13 -21.86 29.88
C LEU A 617 25.15 -22.05 31.05
N PRO A 618 25.39 -22.94 32.00
CA PRO A 618 24.60 -23.03 33.24
C PRO A 618 24.96 -21.84 34.17
N HIS A 619 24.68 -20.61 33.69
CA HIS A 619 25.02 -19.35 34.34
C HIS A 619 23.80 -18.46 34.54
N PRO A 620 22.88 -18.80 35.47
CA PRO A 620 21.61 -18.07 35.65
C PRO A 620 21.81 -16.59 36.03
N GLU A 621 22.90 -16.25 36.72
CA GLU A 621 23.21 -14.86 37.08
C GLU A 621 23.50 -14.00 35.83
N ALA A 622 24.16 -14.53 34.78
CA ALA A 622 24.39 -13.80 33.54
C ALA A 622 23.08 -13.45 32.86
N LEU A 623 22.12 -14.37 32.81
CA LEU A 623 20.79 -14.13 32.27
C LEU A 623 20.03 -13.05 33.07
N GLU A 624 20.09 -13.13 34.41
CA GLU A 624 19.42 -12.17 35.29
C GLU A 624 20.00 -10.75 35.12
N ILE A 625 21.33 -10.60 35.12
CA ILE A 625 22.03 -9.33 34.89
C ILE A 625 21.67 -8.77 33.53
N GLY A 626 21.69 -9.60 32.47
CA GLY A 626 21.31 -9.18 31.11
C GLY A 626 19.89 -8.62 31.03
N LEU A 627 18.92 -9.30 31.63
CA LEU A 627 17.53 -8.87 31.67
C LEU A 627 17.31 -7.62 32.55
N GLN A 628 17.98 -7.53 33.72
CA GLN A 628 17.90 -6.37 34.59
C GLN A 628 18.46 -5.11 33.93
N SER A 629 19.65 -5.19 33.36
CA SER A 629 20.29 -4.08 32.66
C SER A 629 19.49 -3.64 31.42
N LEU A 630 18.89 -4.60 30.69
CA LEU A 630 18.05 -4.28 29.54
C LEU A 630 16.76 -3.56 29.95
N ARG A 631 16.11 -3.95 31.07
CA ARG A 631 14.93 -3.24 31.58
C ARG A 631 15.26 -1.79 31.95
N TRP A 632 16.39 -1.58 32.62
CA TRP A 632 16.86 -0.26 32.99
C TRP A 632 17.15 0.59 31.72
N LEU A 633 17.88 0.04 30.74
CA LEU A 633 18.19 0.72 29.50
C LEU A 633 16.91 1.07 28.70
N ALA A 634 15.94 0.15 28.62
CA ALA A 634 14.66 0.38 27.96
C ALA A 634 13.86 1.51 28.63
N SER A 635 13.94 1.63 29.96
CA SER A 635 13.30 2.73 30.70
C SER A 635 14.02 4.07 30.48
N LEU A 636 15.36 4.06 30.42
CA LEU A 636 16.18 5.25 30.16
C LEU A 636 15.98 5.80 28.75
N GLN A 637 15.77 4.91 27.76
CA GLN A 637 15.55 5.26 26.34
C GLN A 637 14.07 5.43 25.99
N LYS A 638 13.23 5.74 26.95
CA LYS A 638 11.81 6.02 26.77
C LYS A 638 11.48 7.45 27.15
N THR A 639 10.81 8.16 26.24
CA THR A 639 10.34 9.53 26.49
C THR A 639 9.05 9.54 27.31
N GLN A 640 8.67 10.69 27.86
CA GLN A 640 7.36 10.87 28.50
C GLN A 640 6.19 10.63 27.52
N ALA A 641 6.39 10.90 26.22
CA ALA A 641 5.41 10.62 25.17
C ALA A 641 5.36 9.14 24.76
N GLY A 642 6.21 8.29 25.35
CA GLY A 642 6.21 6.86 25.19
C GLY A 642 6.94 6.32 23.96
N HIS A 643 7.58 7.15 23.15
CA HIS A 643 8.40 6.71 22.03
C HIS A 643 9.85 6.42 22.45
N PHE A 644 10.56 5.67 21.61
CA PHE A 644 11.97 5.38 21.79
C PHE A 644 12.83 6.61 21.49
N CYS A 645 13.80 6.88 22.36
CA CYS A 645 14.77 7.95 22.21
C CYS A 645 16.13 7.37 22.63
N PRO A 646 16.98 6.99 21.66
CA PRO A 646 18.30 6.44 21.96
C PRO A 646 19.15 7.48 22.69
N ILE A 647 20.15 6.99 23.43
CA ILE A 647 21.15 7.86 24.06
C ILE A 647 21.93 8.58 22.95
N GLY A 648 21.93 9.91 22.97
CA GLY A 648 22.62 10.72 21.97
C GLY A 648 24.15 10.64 22.10
N SER A 649 24.84 10.62 20.98
CA SER A 649 26.31 10.59 20.96
C SER A 649 26.97 11.91 21.36
N ASN A 650 26.18 13.01 21.37
CA ASN A 650 26.68 14.31 21.83
C ASN A 650 26.57 14.46 23.36
N GLY A 651 27.35 13.67 24.09
CA GLY A 651 27.43 13.68 25.55
C GLY A 651 27.12 12.34 26.22
N PHE A 652 26.48 11.39 25.55
CA PHE A 652 26.11 10.09 26.09
C PHE A 652 25.26 10.16 27.38
N CYS A 653 25.44 9.24 28.32
CA CYS A 653 24.80 9.28 29.63
C CYS A 653 25.79 8.82 30.68
N GLU A 654 26.30 9.74 31.49
CA GLU A 654 27.16 9.43 32.63
C GLU A 654 26.34 9.09 33.88
N ARG A 655 26.92 8.28 34.79
CA ARG A 655 26.27 7.95 36.04
C ARG A 655 25.97 9.21 36.88
N GLY A 656 24.67 9.39 37.20
CA GLY A 656 24.20 10.58 37.94
C GLY A 656 24.04 11.83 37.08
N GLY A 657 24.39 11.74 35.80
CA GLY A 657 24.20 12.83 34.81
C GLY A 657 22.89 12.72 34.05
N ALA A 658 22.60 13.76 33.26
CA ALA A 658 21.49 13.73 32.33
C ALA A 658 21.87 12.94 31.07
N ARG A 659 20.91 12.23 30.49
CA ARG A 659 21.06 11.57 29.19
C ARG A 659 21.16 12.64 28.10
N ALA A 660 22.11 12.51 27.15
CA ALA A 660 22.12 13.30 25.94
C ALA A 660 20.93 12.88 25.04
N ASP A 661 20.16 13.86 24.57
CA ASP A 661 18.97 13.62 23.75
C ASP A 661 19.32 13.51 22.25
N PHE A 662 20.44 14.07 21.80
CA PHE A 662 20.93 14.09 20.41
C PHE A 662 22.47 13.89 20.41
N ASP A 663 23.16 13.56 19.34
CA ASP A 663 22.74 13.05 18.03
C ASP A 663 22.37 11.57 18.13
N GLN A 664 21.14 11.25 17.77
CA GLN A 664 20.66 9.85 17.88
C GLN A 664 21.10 9.04 16.66
N GLN A 665 21.56 7.80 16.89
CA GLN A 665 22.10 6.95 15.84
C GLN A 665 21.32 5.66 15.62
N PRO A 666 21.16 5.22 14.35
CA PRO A 666 20.47 3.98 13.97
C PRO A 666 20.99 2.71 14.69
N VAL A 667 22.28 2.63 14.98
CA VAL A 667 22.89 1.47 15.64
C VAL A 667 22.31 1.20 17.03
N GLU A 668 21.93 2.25 17.77
CA GLU A 668 21.30 2.11 19.09
C GLU A 668 19.91 1.49 18.99
N ALA A 669 19.11 1.94 18.00
CA ALA A 669 17.79 1.38 17.78
C ALA A 669 17.86 -0.09 17.34
N GLN A 670 18.82 -0.42 16.47
CA GLN A 670 19.05 -1.81 16.03
C GLN A 670 19.47 -2.71 17.19
N ALA A 671 20.40 -2.25 18.03
CA ALA A 671 20.84 -3.02 19.20
C ALA A 671 19.69 -3.29 20.17
N MET A 672 18.82 -2.29 20.39
CA MET A 672 17.65 -2.43 21.26
C MET A 672 16.63 -3.42 20.68
N VAL A 673 16.34 -3.36 19.36
CA VAL A 673 15.46 -4.34 18.69
C VAL A 673 15.97 -5.75 18.91
N SER A 674 17.25 -6.01 18.59
CA SER A 674 17.86 -7.34 18.72
C SER A 674 17.83 -7.86 20.16
N ALA A 675 18.24 -7.04 21.13
CA ALA A 675 18.30 -7.43 22.53
C ALA A 675 16.91 -7.73 23.11
N CYS A 676 15.91 -6.92 22.78
CA CYS A 676 14.52 -7.12 23.21
C CYS A 676 13.90 -8.39 22.59
N LEU A 677 14.16 -8.68 21.31
CA LEU A 677 13.71 -9.93 20.70
C LEU A 677 14.37 -11.16 21.32
N GLU A 678 15.64 -11.06 21.70
CA GLU A 678 16.33 -12.16 22.40
C GLU A 678 15.79 -12.34 23.83
N ALA A 679 15.52 -11.25 24.56
CA ALA A 679 14.86 -11.31 25.86
C ALA A 679 13.45 -11.92 25.77
N PHE A 680 12.71 -11.63 24.69
CA PHE A 680 11.42 -12.27 24.42
C PHE A 680 11.56 -13.78 24.21
N ARG A 681 12.56 -14.22 23.40
CA ARG A 681 12.82 -15.66 23.20
C ARG A 681 13.18 -16.37 24.50
N ALA A 682 13.99 -15.72 25.34
CA ALA A 682 14.43 -16.28 26.62
C ALA A 682 13.33 -16.37 27.68
N THR A 683 12.39 -15.42 27.72
CA THR A 683 11.40 -15.26 28.81
C THR A 683 9.96 -15.49 28.43
N GLN A 684 9.62 -15.42 27.12
CA GLN A 684 8.26 -15.42 26.57
C GLN A 684 7.39 -14.26 27.11
N ASP A 685 8.01 -13.20 27.67
CA ASP A 685 7.31 -12.01 28.12
C ASP A 685 7.05 -11.05 26.98
N GLU A 686 5.77 -10.84 26.61
CA GLU A 686 5.34 -9.96 25.52
C GLU A 686 5.76 -8.48 25.72
N ALA A 687 6.11 -8.06 26.93
CA ALA A 687 6.63 -6.73 27.16
C ALA A 687 7.88 -6.46 26.30
N TRP A 688 8.74 -7.45 26.11
CA TRP A 688 9.94 -7.33 25.28
C TRP A 688 9.62 -7.17 23.79
N SER A 689 8.61 -7.87 23.30
CA SER A 689 8.15 -7.69 21.91
C SER A 689 7.62 -6.27 21.66
N LYS A 690 6.92 -5.68 22.66
CA LYS A 690 6.44 -4.29 22.59
C LYS A 690 7.62 -3.30 22.60
N GLU A 691 8.65 -3.55 23.40
CA GLU A 691 9.86 -2.71 23.42
C GLU A 691 10.65 -2.80 22.11
N ALA A 692 10.78 -4.00 21.52
CA ALA A 692 11.40 -4.18 20.19
C ALA A 692 10.63 -3.39 19.11
N LYS A 693 9.30 -3.48 19.09
CA LYS A 693 8.44 -2.70 18.18
C LYS A 693 8.61 -1.20 18.39
N ARG A 694 8.67 -0.74 19.65
CA ARG A 694 8.89 0.67 19.98
C ARG A 694 10.23 1.19 19.46
N ALA A 695 11.30 0.41 19.59
CA ALA A 695 12.62 0.77 19.08
C ALA A 695 12.65 0.77 17.54
N PHE A 696 12.00 -0.21 16.89
CA PHE A 696 11.90 -0.27 15.43
C PHE A 696 11.09 0.91 14.85
N GLU A 697 10.04 1.36 15.52
CA GLU A 697 9.22 2.49 15.09
C GLU A 697 10.00 3.82 15.05
N TRP A 698 11.13 3.93 15.73
CA TRP A 698 12.00 5.09 15.66
C TRP A 698 12.52 5.33 14.23
N PHE A 699 12.88 4.28 13.49
CA PHE A 699 13.26 4.38 12.08
C PHE A 699 12.11 4.90 11.19
N LEU A 700 10.88 4.65 11.59
CA LEU A 700 9.67 4.94 10.83
C LEU A 700 9.07 6.32 11.18
N GLY A 701 9.73 7.09 12.05
CA GLY A 701 9.33 8.45 12.40
C GLY A 701 8.60 8.59 13.73
N ARG A 702 8.49 7.52 14.55
CA ARG A 702 8.05 7.66 15.95
C ARG A 702 9.24 8.01 16.83
N ASN A 703 9.76 9.21 16.63
CA ASN A 703 10.94 9.77 17.27
C ASN A 703 10.71 11.24 17.63
N ASP A 704 11.70 11.91 18.21
CA ASP A 704 11.56 13.27 18.74
C ASP A 704 11.19 14.32 17.68
N LEU A 705 11.56 14.11 16.42
CA LEU A 705 11.21 15.03 15.32
C LEU A 705 9.95 14.61 14.55
N GLY A 706 9.43 13.41 14.77
CA GLY A 706 8.33 12.85 13.99
C GLY A 706 8.67 12.65 12.51
N GLN A 707 9.96 12.46 12.18
CA GLN A 707 10.47 12.29 10.82
C GLN A 707 11.08 10.89 10.66
N PRO A 708 10.75 10.15 9.58
CA PRO A 708 11.36 8.85 9.32
C PRO A 708 12.83 9.01 8.91
N LEU A 709 13.65 8.08 9.38
CA LEU A 709 15.03 7.94 8.92
C LEU A 709 15.12 6.98 7.73
N TYR A 710 14.23 5.98 7.66
CA TYR A 710 14.16 5.09 6.52
C TYR A 710 13.52 5.77 5.31
N ASP A 711 14.24 5.77 4.20
CA ASP A 711 13.76 6.25 2.92
C ASP A 711 13.20 5.09 2.09
N SER A 712 11.87 5.00 1.99
CA SER A 712 11.21 3.94 1.24
C SER A 712 11.44 4.03 -0.27
N SER A 713 11.92 5.15 -0.81
CA SER A 713 12.19 5.31 -2.23
C SER A 713 13.54 4.73 -2.64
N SER A 714 14.58 4.97 -1.85
CA SER A 714 15.95 4.48 -2.11
C SER A 714 16.21 3.11 -1.47
N GLY A 715 15.53 2.78 -0.36
CA GLY A 715 15.85 1.66 0.51
C GLY A 715 16.99 1.97 1.49
N GLY A 716 17.44 3.23 1.55
CA GLY A 716 18.47 3.69 2.48
C GLY A 716 17.90 4.13 3.83
N CYS A 717 18.80 4.36 4.80
CA CYS A 717 18.48 4.93 6.09
C CYS A 717 19.43 6.09 6.38
N SER A 718 18.90 7.20 6.85
CA SER A 718 19.67 8.38 7.24
C SER A 718 20.60 8.09 8.40
N ASP A 719 21.79 8.74 8.42
CA ASP A 719 22.87 8.45 9.37
C ASP A 719 22.57 8.84 10.81
N GLY A 720 21.54 9.66 11.05
CA GLY A 720 21.16 10.01 12.41
C GLY A 720 20.06 11.04 12.49
N LEU A 721 19.61 11.29 13.73
CA LEU A 721 18.64 12.32 14.08
C LEU A 721 19.33 13.38 14.93
N HIS A 722 19.47 14.57 14.35
CA HIS A 722 19.96 15.78 15.03
C HIS A 722 18.83 16.50 15.74
N GLN A 723 19.17 17.55 16.51
CA GLN A 723 18.16 18.30 17.26
C GLN A 723 17.12 18.99 16.37
N ASP A 724 17.50 19.40 15.16
CA ASP A 724 16.70 20.20 14.24
C ASP A 724 16.35 19.50 12.91
N ARG A 725 16.99 18.37 12.61
CA ARG A 725 16.83 17.67 11.32
C ARG A 725 17.22 16.20 11.36
N VAL A 726 16.81 15.47 10.35
CA VAL A 726 17.35 14.15 10.00
C VAL A 726 18.62 14.36 9.15
N SER A 727 19.64 13.52 9.33
CA SER A 727 20.83 13.54 8.46
C SER A 727 20.43 13.30 7.00
N GLU A 728 21.01 14.04 6.08
CA GLU A 728 20.73 13.88 4.64
C GLU A 728 21.51 12.72 4.01
N ASN A 729 22.57 12.24 4.67
CA ASN A 729 23.38 11.13 4.18
C ASN A 729 22.80 9.79 4.61
N GLN A 730 23.00 8.78 3.76
CA GLN A 730 22.53 7.39 3.95
C GLN A 730 23.73 6.45 3.84
N GLY A 731 24.55 6.39 4.88
CA GLY A 731 25.73 5.53 4.96
C GLY A 731 25.41 4.03 5.10
N ALA A 732 26.45 3.21 5.05
CA ALA A 732 26.31 1.76 5.15
C ALA A 732 25.81 1.33 6.53
N GLU A 733 26.43 1.79 7.62
CA GLU A 733 26.07 1.43 8.99
C GLU A 733 24.59 1.66 9.26
N SER A 734 24.09 2.85 8.95
CA SER A 734 22.70 3.26 9.20
C SER A 734 21.70 2.48 8.38
N THR A 735 22.00 2.27 7.10
CA THR A 735 21.18 1.46 6.20
C THR A 735 21.14 0.00 6.64
N LEU A 736 22.28 -0.57 7.01
CA LEU A 736 22.37 -1.94 7.50
C LEU A 736 21.67 -2.10 8.84
N ALA A 737 21.79 -1.13 9.76
CA ALA A 737 21.08 -1.15 11.05
C ALA A 737 19.57 -1.23 10.87
N PHE A 738 18.99 -0.46 9.93
CA PHE A 738 17.56 -0.56 9.60
C PHE A 738 17.19 -1.94 9.04
N HIS A 739 17.93 -2.43 8.03
CA HIS A 739 17.58 -3.69 7.36
C HIS A 739 17.79 -4.92 8.25
N LEU A 740 18.80 -4.91 9.14
CA LEU A 740 18.98 -5.94 10.17
C LEU A 740 17.80 -5.95 11.13
N SER A 741 17.39 -4.78 11.63
CA SER A 741 16.20 -4.66 12.48
C SER A 741 14.94 -5.17 11.77
N LEU A 742 14.76 -4.83 10.50
CA LEU A 742 13.62 -5.29 9.69
C LEU A 742 13.62 -6.82 9.50
N ALA A 743 14.79 -7.41 9.22
CA ALA A 743 14.93 -8.87 9.09
C ALA A 743 14.59 -9.58 10.41
N GLU A 744 15.12 -9.10 11.54
CA GLU A 744 14.84 -9.65 12.86
C GLU A 744 13.38 -9.51 13.27
N MET A 745 12.73 -8.40 12.95
CA MET A 745 11.29 -8.19 13.17
C MET A 745 10.44 -9.15 12.33
N ASN A 746 10.81 -9.43 11.06
CA ASN A 746 10.14 -10.43 10.24
C ASN A 746 10.27 -11.85 10.84
N PHE A 747 11.45 -12.23 11.35
CA PHE A 747 11.60 -13.50 12.08
C PHE A 747 10.68 -13.59 13.30
N ALA A 748 10.55 -12.49 14.05
CA ALA A 748 9.69 -12.46 15.23
C ALA A 748 8.21 -12.59 14.88
N GLU A 749 7.74 -12.03 13.78
CA GLU A 749 6.36 -12.18 13.33
C GLU A 749 5.99 -13.63 12.99
N HIS A 750 6.95 -14.41 12.48
CA HIS A 750 6.74 -15.85 12.23
C HIS A 750 6.69 -16.70 13.51
N LEU A 751 7.24 -16.20 14.62
CA LEU A 751 7.31 -16.91 15.90
C LEU A 751 6.16 -16.56 16.85
N ILE A 752 5.48 -15.42 16.66
CA ILE A 752 4.33 -15.02 17.49
C ILE A 752 3.08 -15.66 16.89
N PRO A 753 2.38 -16.58 17.60
CA PRO A 753 1.11 -17.09 17.13
C PRO A 753 0.16 -15.90 16.92
N HIS A 754 -0.35 -15.72 15.70
CA HIS A 754 -1.43 -14.77 15.47
C HIS A 754 -2.59 -15.17 16.39
N PRO A 755 -3.19 -14.26 17.17
CA PRO A 755 -4.45 -14.56 17.80
C PRO A 755 -5.41 -14.93 16.67
N MET A 756 -5.85 -16.19 16.67
CA MET A 756 -6.89 -16.65 15.75
C MET A 756 -8.06 -15.70 15.90
N SER A 757 -8.46 -15.05 14.81
CA SER A 757 -9.71 -14.32 14.76
C SER A 757 -10.79 -15.25 15.30
N PRO A 758 -11.64 -14.84 16.25
CA PRO A 758 -12.76 -15.67 16.64
C PRO A 758 -13.60 -15.98 15.42
N ALA A 759 -13.90 -17.29 15.27
CA ALA A 759 -14.63 -17.87 14.15
C ALA A 759 -16.02 -17.26 13.97
#